data_9fa9c92d6f6e002fa77953e936416fd7
#
_entry.id   9fa9c92d6f6e002fa77953e936416fd7
#
_cell.length_a   1.000
_cell.length_b   1.000
_cell.length_c   1.000
_cell.angle_alpha   90.00
_cell.angle_beta   90.00
_cell.angle_gamma   90.00
#
_symmetry.space_group_name_H-M   'P 1'
#
loop_
_entity.id
_entity.type
_entity.pdbx_description
1 polymer ?
#
loop_
_entity_poly.entity_id
_entity_poly.type
_entity_poly.pdbx_seq_one_letter_code
_entity_poly.pdbx_strand_id
1 'polypeptide(L)'
;VGRAIPIVADEYADPEKGTGAVKITPAHDFNDFEVGRRHALPMPSVLDKTAHVTLTEIEPVFVEGVADPAFVAGLDGLDRFAARRAIVAELERLGLVERIEPHTHQVPHGDRGGVPIEPLLTTQWYCNAEVLAKPAIEAVESGRTVFVPKQWENTFFAWMRDIQPWCISRQLWWGHRIPAWYGPDGHVFVAYDDAEAAALASAHYGHAAPLVQDEDVLDTWFSSGLWPFSTLGWPEQTAELARYYPGDVLVTGFDIIFFWVARMMMMGLHFMGDVPFRTVYIHGLVRDERGQKMSKSKGNAIDPLELIDRYGADALRFAICALTGPGRDVKLGESRVKDYRGFVTKLWNAARFCEMNEIRVAPGFDPGAVRSPLCRWILDAANAAIEEATAALEDYRLDEYAQGGYRFVWNTYCDWFLEFAKPVFADGADVVVAAETRATAAYVLGVILRLLHPAMPFVTEELWDRFGYDGVWSLIREPWPAVVAVPEAAEARAELDWVVRLIGLVRSVRTEMNVPPSALAPVLLRDAAPETLARAERWIEAIRRMARASEVRALDGAMPAGSAQAVLDEATVVLPLEGLIDVAAERKRLAGVRDKATGEGAKIALKLANADFVSRAKPEVVEENRERLAAFQAEAARLEAALARIR
;
A
#
# COMPACT_ATOMS: atom_id res chain seq x y z
N VAL A 1 -26.21 -10.87 52.70
CA VAL A 1 -24.96 -10.77 53.45
C VAL A 1 -24.92 -9.38 54.07
N GLY A 2 -25.11 -9.24 55.39
CA GLY A 2 -25.28 -7.96 56.08
C GLY A 2 -24.03 -7.05 56.15
N ARG A 3 -23.16 -7.03 55.14
CA ARG A 3 -21.99 -6.16 55.08
C ARG A 3 -22.42 -4.72 54.87
N ALA A 4 -21.93 -3.80 55.67
CA ALA A 4 -22.09 -2.38 55.43
C ALA A 4 -21.24 -1.95 54.21
N ILE A 5 -21.86 -1.26 53.26
CA ILE A 5 -21.20 -0.67 52.11
C ILE A 5 -21.37 0.85 52.16
N PRO A 6 -20.34 1.65 51.80
CA PRO A 6 -20.44 3.08 51.79
C PRO A 6 -21.35 3.54 50.64
N ILE A 7 -22.05 4.67 50.88
CA ILE A 7 -22.78 5.40 49.83
C ILE A 7 -21.85 6.56 49.42
N VAL A 8 -21.53 6.63 48.13
CA VAL A 8 -20.66 7.67 47.55
C VAL A 8 -21.42 8.43 46.46
N ALA A 9 -21.14 9.72 46.32
CA ALA A 9 -21.65 10.52 45.22
C ALA A 9 -20.61 10.47 44.07
N ASP A 10 -21.03 10.05 42.89
CA ASP A 10 -20.16 9.93 41.72
C ASP A 10 -20.96 10.23 40.44
N GLU A 11 -20.33 10.88 39.47
CA GLU A 11 -20.96 11.24 38.19
C GLU A 11 -21.37 10.00 37.35
N TYR A 12 -20.85 8.83 37.68
CA TYR A 12 -21.24 7.58 37.06
C TYR A 12 -22.71 7.19 37.33
N ALA A 13 -23.27 7.63 38.45
CA ALA A 13 -24.67 7.42 38.80
C ALA A 13 -25.57 8.46 38.11
N ASP A 14 -26.30 8.05 37.08
CA ASP A 14 -27.24 8.87 36.35
C ASP A 14 -28.56 9.01 37.12
N PRO A 15 -28.90 10.19 37.66
CA PRO A 15 -30.11 10.39 38.46
C PRO A 15 -31.42 10.23 37.66
N GLU A 16 -31.36 10.26 36.33
CA GLU A 16 -32.54 10.09 35.47
C GLU A 16 -32.80 8.62 35.13
N LYS A 17 -31.89 7.69 35.50
CA LYS A 17 -32.05 6.26 35.26
C LYS A 17 -32.47 5.50 36.52
N GLY A 18 -33.61 4.84 36.45
CA GLY A 18 -34.15 4.01 37.54
C GLY A 18 -34.37 4.78 38.82
N THR A 19 -33.69 4.43 39.91
CA THR A 19 -33.74 5.12 41.20
C THR A 19 -32.63 6.18 41.35
N GLY A 20 -31.76 6.37 40.37
CA GLY A 20 -30.56 7.18 40.48
C GLY A 20 -29.47 6.59 41.36
N ALA A 21 -29.65 5.36 41.87
CA ALA A 21 -28.67 4.66 42.68
C ALA A 21 -28.12 3.45 41.93
N VAL A 22 -26.78 3.31 41.87
CA VAL A 22 -26.08 2.24 41.19
C VAL A 22 -25.32 1.39 42.23
N LYS A 23 -25.45 0.08 42.16
CA LYS A 23 -24.61 -0.84 42.94
C LYS A 23 -23.25 -0.99 42.26
N ILE A 24 -22.17 -0.72 42.99
CA ILE A 24 -20.81 -0.75 42.51
C ILE A 24 -20.09 -2.00 42.99
N THR A 25 -19.48 -2.76 42.05
CA THR A 25 -18.66 -3.97 42.32
C THR A 25 -17.26 -3.79 41.72
N PRO A 26 -16.35 -3.08 42.37
CA PRO A 26 -15.10 -2.61 41.76
C PRO A 26 -14.14 -3.72 41.28
N ALA A 27 -14.23 -4.91 41.84
CA ALA A 27 -13.36 -6.03 41.46
C ALA A 27 -13.77 -6.74 40.14
N HIS A 28 -15.02 -6.54 39.66
CA HIS A 28 -15.57 -7.35 38.57
C HIS A 28 -16.28 -6.55 37.47
N ASP A 29 -16.06 -5.23 37.43
CA ASP A 29 -16.56 -4.37 36.35
C ASP A 29 -15.58 -3.21 36.14
N PHE A 30 -15.32 -2.88 34.86
CA PHE A 30 -14.32 -1.85 34.51
C PHE A 30 -14.73 -0.45 34.97
N ASN A 31 -16.01 -0.10 34.82
CA ASN A 31 -16.49 1.23 35.23
C ASN A 31 -16.58 1.32 36.75
N ASP A 32 -17.05 0.28 37.41
CA ASP A 32 -17.12 0.17 38.86
C ASP A 32 -15.70 0.23 39.48
N PHE A 33 -14.68 -0.33 38.80
CA PHE A 33 -13.28 -0.23 39.22
C PHE A 33 -12.82 1.21 39.28
N GLU A 34 -13.15 2.02 38.27
CA GLU A 34 -12.77 3.44 38.26
C GLU A 34 -13.46 4.23 39.38
N VAL A 35 -14.74 3.94 39.66
CA VAL A 35 -15.43 4.51 40.83
C VAL A 35 -14.75 4.06 42.12
N GLY A 36 -14.43 2.78 42.24
CA GLY A 36 -13.73 2.23 43.39
C GLY A 36 -12.38 2.92 43.64
N ARG A 37 -11.61 3.16 42.57
CA ARG A 37 -10.33 3.85 42.64
C ARG A 37 -10.48 5.31 43.08
N ARG A 38 -11.44 6.06 42.51
CA ARG A 38 -11.68 7.47 42.85
C ARG A 38 -12.07 7.66 44.31
N HIS A 39 -12.84 6.73 44.83
CA HIS A 39 -13.36 6.81 46.20
C HIS A 39 -12.62 5.92 47.22
N ALA A 40 -11.49 5.30 46.80
CA ALA A 40 -10.71 4.38 47.61
C ALA A 40 -11.57 3.28 48.28
N LEU A 41 -12.52 2.70 47.51
CA LEU A 41 -13.41 1.66 48.02
C LEU A 41 -12.70 0.30 48.12
N PRO A 42 -13.06 -0.57 49.08
CA PRO A 42 -12.62 -1.95 49.07
C PRO A 42 -13.05 -2.67 47.79
N MET A 43 -12.18 -3.47 47.21
CA MET A 43 -12.40 -4.20 45.96
C MET A 43 -12.28 -5.70 46.15
N PRO A 44 -13.13 -6.35 46.99
CA PRO A 44 -13.02 -7.78 47.24
C PRO A 44 -13.40 -8.58 46.00
N SER A 45 -12.56 -9.55 45.62
CA SER A 45 -12.88 -10.51 44.58
C SER A 45 -13.87 -11.56 45.08
N VAL A 46 -14.92 -11.82 44.29
CA VAL A 46 -15.93 -12.87 44.57
C VAL A 46 -15.86 -14.01 43.57
N LEU A 47 -14.92 -13.96 42.61
CA LEU A 47 -14.64 -15.02 41.67
C LEU A 47 -13.16 -15.37 41.70
N ASP A 48 -12.85 -16.65 41.54
CA ASP A 48 -11.48 -17.11 41.34
C ASP A 48 -11.03 -17.06 39.87
N LYS A 49 -9.80 -17.48 39.58
CA LYS A 49 -9.23 -17.55 38.21
C LYS A 49 -9.98 -18.47 37.25
N THR A 50 -10.82 -19.35 37.76
CA THR A 50 -11.65 -20.30 36.98
C THR A 50 -13.11 -19.87 36.89
N ALA A 51 -13.42 -18.66 37.36
CA ALA A 51 -14.76 -18.07 37.43
C ALA A 51 -15.73 -18.86 38.32
N HIS A 52 -15.21 -19.52 39.38
CA HIS A 52 -16.00 -20.05 40.47
C HIS A 52 -16.10 -19.02 41.61
N VAL A 53 -17.21 -19.05 42.31
CA VAL A 53 -17.40 -18.16 43.46
C VAL A 53 -16.38 -18.47 44.54
N THR A 54 -15.76 -17.42 45.09
CA THR A 54 -14.88 -17.53 46.26
C THR A 54 -15.32 -16.53 47.33
N LEU A 55 -15.30 -16.96 48.58
CA LEU A 55 -15.62 -16.12 49.73
C LEU A 55 -14.37 -15.75 50.55
N THR A 56 -13.17 -16.05 50.06
CA THR A 56 -11.90 -15.88 50.81
C THR A 56 -11.59 -14.43 51.18
N GLU A 57 -11.98 -13.47 50.32
CA GLU A 57 -11.78 -12.06 50.57
C GLU A 57 -12.98 -11.36 51.24
N ILE A 58 -14.01 -12.12 51.57
CA ILE A 58 -15.26 -11.59 52.13
C ILE A 58 -15.44 -12.19 53.51
N GLU A 59 -15.43 -11.35 54.55
CA GLU A 59 -15.98 -11.72 55.84
C GLU A 59 -17.49 -11.51 55.82
N PRO A 60 -18.29 -12.57 55.71
CA PRO A 60 -19.73 -12.42 55.69
C PRO A 60 -20.23 -12.03 57.09
N VAL A 61 -20.80 -10.83 57.17
CA VAL A 61 -21.55 -10.41 58.35
C VAL A 61 -23.00 -10.79 58.15
N PHE A 62 -23.50 -11.73 58.92
CA PHE A 62 -24.89 -12.17 58.84
C PHE A 62 -25.79 -11.33 59.72
N VAL A 63 -26.80 -10.70 59.11
CA VAL A 63 -27.89 -10.02 59.82
C VAL A 63 -29.03 -11.04 59.99
N GLU A 64 -29.46 -11.26 61.22
CA GLU A 64 -30.54 -12.20 61.55
C GLU A 64 -31.79 -11.89 60.74
N GLY A 65 -32.33 -12.94 60.09
CA GLY A 65 -33.52 -12.82 59.23
C GLY A 65 -33.32 -12.28 57.82
N VAL A 66 -32.09 -11.95 57.41
CA VAL A 66 -31.79 -11.38 56.07
C VAL A 66 -31.11 -12.40 55.17
N ALA A 67 -30.18 -13.21 55.68
CA ALA A 67 -29.51 -14.25 54.89
C ALA A 67 -29.28 -15.51 55.72
N ASP A 68 -29.45 -16.67 55.07
CA ASP A 68 -29.07 -17.96 55.64
C ASP A 68 -27.56 -18.19 55.48
N PRO A 69 -26.80 -18.33 56.59
CA PRO A 69 -25.37 -18.63 56.56
C PRO A 69 -25.03 -19.90 55.77
N ALA A 70 -25.88 -20.92 55.86
CA ALA A 70 -25.66 -22.17 55.15
C ALA A 70 -25.84 -22.01 53.63
N PHE A 71 -26.78 -21.19 53.19
CA PHE A 71 -26.96 -20.86 51.80
C PHE A 71 -25.74 -20.09 51.23
N VAL A 72 -25.26 -19.08 51.96
CA VAL A 72 -24.10 -18.29 51.55
C VAL A 72 -22.83 -19.15 51.46
N ALA A 73 -22.60 -20.01 52.47
CA ALA A 73 -21.47 -20.94 52.44
C ALA A 73 -21.58 -21.96 51.29
N GLY A 74 -22.78 -22.34 50.90
CA GLY A 74 -23.02 -23.24 49.76
C GLY A 74 -22.78 -22.59 48.39
N LEU A 75 -22.55 -21.29 48.32
CA LEU A 75 -22.17 -20.63 47.06
C LEU A 75 -20.67 -20.77 46.75
N ASP A 76 -19.83 -20.98 47.79
CA ASP A 76 -18.39 -21.11 47.63
C ASP A 76 -18.04 -22.32 46.74
N GLY A 77 -17.20 -22.14 45.75
CA GLY A 77 -16.82 -23.15 44.78
C GLY A 77 -17.82 -23.40 43.65
N LEU A 78 -18.98 -22.73 43.61
CA LEU A 78 -19.93 -22.89 42.52
C LEU A 78 -19.45 -22.13 41.27
N ASP A 79 -19.66 -22.75 40.09
CA ASP A 79 -19.54 -22.05 38.81
C ASP A 79 -20.44 -20.79 38.78
N ARG A 80 -19.97 -19.70 38.21
CA ARG A 80 -20.66 -18.39 38.18
C ARG A 80 -22.11 -18.47 37.68
N PHE A 81 -22.41 -19.30 36.69
CA PHE A 81 -23.78 -19.45 36.19
C PHE A 81 -24.64 -20.31 37.11
N ALA A 82 -24.06 -21.31 37.80
CA ALA A 82 -24.74 -22.07 38.81
C ALA A 82 -25.06 -21.21 40.03
N ALA A 83 -24.10 -20.41 40.47
CA ALA A 83 -24.28 -19.45 41.55
C ALA A 83 -25.37 -18.41 41.24
N ARG A 84 -25.38 -17.84 40.00
CA ARG A 84 -26.42 -16.94 39.55
C ARG A 84 -27.82 -17.54 39.69
N ARG A 85 -28.01 -18.79 39.22
CA ARG A 85 -29.31 -19.47 39.35
C ARG A 85 -29.70 -19.67 40.79
N ALA A 86 -28.76 -20.10 41.63
CA ALA A 86 -29.01 -20.33 43.06
C ALA A 86 -29.40 -19.02 43.78
N ILE A 87 -28.69 -17.92 43.50
CA ILE A 87 -28.98 -16.60 44.09
C ILE A 87 -30.35 -16.11 43.66
N VAL A 88 -30.70 -16.21 42.37
CA VAL A 88 -32.02 -15.77 41.85
C VAL A 88 -33.14 -16.59 42.52
N ALA A 89 -33.00 -17.91 42.61
CA ALA A 89 -33.99 -18.77 43.25
C ALA A 89 -34.18 -18.46 44.74
N GLU A 90 -33.09 -18.13 45.45
CA GLU A 90 -33.17 -17.72 46.85
C GLU A 90 -33.85 -16.36 47.03
N LEU A 91 -33.56 -15.39 46.14
CA LEU A 91 -34.23 -14.10 46.16
C LEU A 91 -35.72 -14.20 45.85
N GLU A 92 -36.11 -15.09 44.94
CA GLU A 92 -37.53 -15.44 44.68
C GLU A 92 -38.19 -16.07 45.92
N ARG A 93 -37.52 -17.02 46.58
CA ARG A 93 -38.01 -17.64 47.83
C ARG A 93 -38.25 -16.63 48.95
N LEU A 94 -37.38 -15.61 49.01
CA LEU A 94 -37.47 -14.53 49.98
C LEU A 94 -38.49 -13.43 49.58
N GLY A 95 -39.13 -13.54 48.40
CA GLY A 95 -40.06 -12.54 47.88
C GLY A 95 -39.41 -11.18 47.51
N LEU A 96 -38.13 -11.21 47.19
CA LEU A 96 -37.33 -10.03 46.86
C LEU A 96 -37.16 -9.77 45.36
N VAL A 97 -37.68 -10.67 44.50
CA VAL A 97 -37.68 -10.48 43.05
C VAL A 97 -39.01 -9.87 42.62
N GLU A 98 -38.98 -8.67 42.09
CA GLU A 98 -40.19 -8.03 41.54
C GLU A 98 -40.51 -8.62 40.15
N ARG A 99 -39.49 -8.68 39.26
CA ARG A 99 -39.59 -9.24 37.91
C ARG A 99 -38.22 -9.56 37.33
N ILE A 100 -38.19 -10.47 36.35
CA ILE A 100 -37.01 -10.79 35.55
C ILE A 100 -37.30 -10.36 34.11
N GLU A 101 -36.47 -9.45 33.56
CA GLU A 101 -36.63 -8.93 32.20
C GLU A 101 -35.46 -9.38 31.32
N PRO A 102 -35.74 -9.77 30.07
CA PRO A 102 -34.68 -9.99 29.08
C PRO A 102 -33.93 -8.68 28.82
N HIS A 103 -32.61 -8.72 28.91
CA HIS A 103 -31.78 -7.58 28.66
C HIS A 103 -30.66 -7.93 27.65
N THR A 104 -30.55 -7.15 26.59
CA THR A 104 -29.51 -7.32 25.57
C THR A 104 -28.36 -6.37 25.86
N HIS A 105 -27.16 -6.89 26.06
CA HIS A 105 -25.94 -6.12 26.26
C HIS A 105 -24.75 -6.85 25.66
N GLN A 106 -23.61 -6.16 25.53
CA GLN A 106 -22.37 -6.77 25.04
C GLN A 106 -21.71 -7.54 26.18
N VAL A 107 -21.40 -8.81 25.92
CA VAL A 107 -20.67 -9.69 26.85
C VAL A 107 -19.28 -9.93 26.25
N PRO A 108 -18.19 -9.63 26.97
CA PRO A 108 -16.85 -9.90 26.49
C PRO A 108 -16.61 -11.41 26.41
N HIS A 109 -15.96 -11.84 25.32
CA HIS A 109 -15.59 -13.24 25.10
C HIS A 109 -14.09 -13.33 24.84
N GLY A 110 -13.49 -14.42 25.28
CA GLY A 110 -12.10 -14.71 25.01
C GLY A 110 -11.83 -14.94 23.51
N ASP A 111 -10.84 -14.29 22.96
CA ASP A 111 -10.53 -14.31 21.52
C ASP A 111 -10.25 -15.72 20.97
N ARG A 112 -9.72 -16.61 21.79
CA ARG A 112 -9.34 -17.98 21.39
C ARG A 112 -10.35 -19.03 21.80
N GLY A 113 -10.91 -18.92 23.01
CA GLY A 113 -11.85 -19.89 23.57
C GLY A 113 -13.31 -19.61 23.21
N GLY A 114 -13.64 -18.39 22.80
CA GLY A 114 -15.02 -17.98 22.48
C GLY A 114 -16.00 -18.06 23.67
N VAL A 115 -15.47 -18.20 24.90
CA VAL A 115 -16.29 -18.29 26.12
C VAL A 115 -16.43 -16.89 26.76
N PRO A 116 -17.55 -16.60 27.45
CA PRO A 116 -17.68 -15.38 28.23
C PRO A 116 -16.57 -15.25 29.26
N ILE A 117 -15.95 -14.09 29.37
CA ILE A 117 -14.94 -13.78 30.38
C ILE A 117 -15.53 -12.88 31.47
N GLU A 118 -14.99 -13.02 32.68
CA GLU A 118 -15.35 -12.20 33.82
C GLU A 118 -14.13 -11.30 34.15
N PRO A 119 -14.30 -9.98 34.37
CA PRO A 119 -13.23 -9.15 34.87
C PRO A 119 -12.73 -9.64 36.24
N LEU A 120 -11.42 -9.72 36.39
CA LEU A 120 -10.75 -10.18 37.61
C LEU A 120 -9.54 -9.29 37.90
N LEU A 121 -9.43 -8.78 39.12
CA LEU A 121 -8.24 -8.05 39.57
C LEU A 121 -7.08 -9.01 39.79
N THR A 122 -5.98 -8.75 39.11
CA THR A 122 -4.72 -9.49 39.27
C THR A 122 -3.54 -8.55 39.33
N THR A 123 -2.49 -8.94 40.07
CA THR A 123 -1.24 -8.20 40.05
C THR A 123 -0.56 -8.42 38.69
N GLN A 124 -0.20 -7.32 38.02
CA GLN A 124 0.40 -7.34 36.70
C GLN A 124 1.63 -6.44 36.66
N TRP A 125 2.55 -6.74 35.74
CA TRP A 125 3.67 -5.86 35.45
C TRP A 125 3.24 -4.75 34.48
N TYR A 126 3.54 -3.52 34.86
CA TYR A 126 3.26 -2.35 34.03
C TYR A 126 4.53 -1.59 33.70
N CYS A 127 4.68 -1.23 32.42
CA CYS A 127 5.66 -0.26 31.96
C CYS A 127 5.06 1.15 32.07
N ASN A 128 5.81 2.10 32.65
CA ASN A 128 5.40 3.50 32.66
C ASN A 128 5.59 4.12 31.28
N ALA A 129 4.63 3.85 30.39
CA ALA A 129 4.70 4.24 28.99
C ALA A 129 4.69 5.77 28.80
N GLU A 130 4.08 6.54 29.71
CA GLU A 130 4.06 8.01 29.63
C GLU A 130 5.48 8.60 29.63
N VAL A 131 6.35 8.09 30.49
CA VAL A 131 7.76 8.55 30.56
C VAL A 131 8.50 8.23 29.27
N LEU A 132 8.28 7.06 28.69
CA LEU A 132 8.93 6.61 27.45
C LEU A 132 8.35 7.27 26.19
N ALA A 133 7.10 7.71 26.24
CA ALA A 133 6.45 8.36 25.11
C ALA A 133 6.98 9.77 24.83
N LYS A 134 7.39 10.51 25.86
CA LYS A 134 7.87 11.90 25.73
C LYS A 134 9.01 12.06 24.73
N PRO A 135 10.12 11.31 24.85
CA PRO A 135 11.21 11.37 23.87
C PRO A 135 10.79 10.91 22.46
N ALA A 136 9.85 9.97 22.37
CA ALA A 136 9.36 9.50 21.08
C ALA A 136 8.49 10.55 20.37
N ILE A 137 7.65 11.28 21.10
CA ILE A 137 6.89 12.44 20.58
C ILE A 137 7.86 13.51 20.07
N GLU A 138 8.84 13.89 20.88
CA GLU A 138 9.86 14.89 20.52
C GLU A 138 10.66 14.48 19.27
N ALA A 139 10.98 13.21 19.11
CA ALA A 139 11.69 12.70 17.94
C ALA A 139 10.91 12.90 16.64
N VAL A 140 9.57 12.77 16.67
CA VAL A 140 8.72 13.04 15.51
C VAL A 140 8.49 14.54 15.31
N GLU A 141 8.24 15.30 16.37
CA GLU A 141 8.06 16.76 16.29
C GLU A 141 9.31 17.48 15.76
N SER A 142 10.50 17.01 16.13
CA SER A 142 11.78 17.55 15.65
C SER A 142 12.22 17.03 14.28
N GLY A 143 11.51 16.06 13.71
CA GLY A 143 11.86 15.46 12.41
C GLY A 143 13.00 14.46 12.45
N ARG A 144 13.44 13.99 13.63
CA ARG A 144 14.42 12.90 13.75
C ARG A 144 13.87 11.58 13.23
N THR A 145 12.56 11.37 13.38
CA THR A 145 11.80 10.32 12.68
C THR A 145 10.63 10.97 11.95
N VAL A 146 10.46 10.65 10.66
CA VAL A 146 9.38 11.17 9.82
C VAL A 146 8.47 10.04 9.34
N PHE A 147 7.17 10.32 9.22
CA PHE A 147 6.20 9.39 8.66
C PHE A 147 5.92 9.71 7.20
N VAL A 148 5.89 8.69 6.37
CA VAL A 148 5.51 8.79 4.95
C VAL A 148 4.33 7.84 4.70
N PRO A 149 3.14 8.35 4.29
CA PRO A 149 2.77 9.76 4.19
C PRO A 149 2.64 10.46 5.55
N LYS A 150 2.93 11.75 5.58
CA LYS A 150 2.93 12.58 6.80
C LYS A 150 1.62 12.55 7.60
N GLN A 151 0.49 12.32 6.97
CA GLN A 151 -0.82 12.25 7.65
C GLN A 151 -0.87 11.24 8.81
N TRP A 152 -0.02 10.20 8.80
CA TRP A 152 0.04 9.19 9.86
C TRP A 152 0.70 9.66 11.15
N GLU A 153 1.38 10.81 11.13
CA GLU A 153 1.84 11.47 12.37
C GLU A 153 0.66 11.79 13.29
N ASN A 154 -0.50 12.16 12.74
CA ASN A 154 -1.69 12.44 13.55
C ASN A 154 -2.16 11.20 14.33
N THR A 155 -2.13 10.03 13.71
CA THR A 155 -2.47 8.77 14.37
C THR A 155 -1.45 8.43 15.46
N PHE A 156 -0.15 8.60 15.17
CA PHE A 156 0.90 8.41 16.17
C PHE A 156 0.72 9.34 17.36
N PHE A 157 0.55 10.64 17.15
CA PHE A 157 0.38 11.62 18.23
C PHE A 157 -0.89 11.39 19.04
N ALA A 158 -2.01 11.00 18.41
CA ALA A 158 -3.25 10.71 19.10
C ALA A 158 -3.07 9.59 20.13
N TRP A 159 -2.34 8.53 19.79
CA TRP A 159 -2.05 7.44 20.71
C TRP A 159 -1.00 7.81 21.76
N MET A 160 0.06 8.54 21.37
CA MET A 160 1.20 8.79 22.26
C MET A 160 0.94 9.86 23.31
N ARG A 161 0.09 10.86 23.00
CA ARG A 161 -0.24 11.95 23.94
C ARG A 161 -1.22 11.53 25.02
N ASP A 162 -2.00 10.49 24.78
CA ASP A 162 -2.95 9.92 25.74
C ASP A 162 -2.61 8.46 26.10
N ILE A 163 -1.31 8.16 26.12
CA ILE A 163 -0.83 6.81 26.34
C ILE A 163 -1.08 6.34 27.77
N GLN A 164 -1.72 5.18 27.90
CA GLN A 164 -1.96 4.56 29.19
C GLN A 164 -0.78 3.67 29.62
N PRO A 165 -0.62 3.37 30.93
CA PRO A 165 0.37 2.41 31.39
C PRO A 165 0.24 1.09 30.64
N TRP A 166 1.36 0.57 30.15
CA TRP A 166 1.38 -0.64 29.36
C TRP A 166 1.56 -1.88 30.22
N CYS A 167 0.52 -2.70 30.34
CA CYS A 167 0.63 -4.01 30.94
C CYS A 167 1.49 -4.92 30.07
N ILE A 168 2.62 -5.38 30.60
CA ILE A 168 3.61 -6.19 29.88
C ILE A 168 3.60 -7.66 30.26
N SER A 169 2.84 -8.07 31.27
CA SER A 169 2.68 -9.48 31.68
C SER A 169 1.50 -10.15 30.96
N ARG A 170 1.68 -11.43 30.63
CA ARG A 170 0.68 -12.28 29.97
C ARG A 170 0.64 -13.64 30.61
N GLN A 171 -0.56 -14.17 30.85
CA GLN A 171 -0.82 -15.50 31.40
C GLN A 171 -0.88 -16.52 30.25
N LEU A 172 0.26 -16.75 29.61
CA LEU A 172 0.41 -17.66 28.47
C LEU A 172 1.43 -18.75 28.78
N TRP A 173 1.25 -19.92 28.20
CA TRP A 173 2.19 -21.03 28.37
C TRP A 173 3.47 -20.90 27.55
N TRP A 174 3.43 -20.11 26.48
CA TRP A 174 4.56 -19.88 25.59
C TRP A 174 4.91 -18.41 25.50
N GLY A 175 6.17 -18.10 25.68
CA GLY A 175 6.72 -16.74 25.60
C GLY A 175 8.00 -16.60 26.39
N HIS A 176 8.50 -15.35 26.50
CA HIS A 176 9.64 -15.02 27.32
C HIS A 176 9.18 -14.86 28.78
N ARG A 177 9.52 -15.82 29.62
CA ARG A 177 9.17 -15.78 31.05
C ARG A 177 9.77 -14.54 31.71
N ILE A 178 8.99 -13.86 32.53
CA ILE A 178 9.43 -12.63 33.21
C ILE A 178 10.61 -12.97 34.12
N PRO A 179 11.75 -12.27 33.97
CA PRO A 179 12.99 -12.56 34.73
C PRO A 179 12.95 -11.91 36.09
N ALA A 180 11.92 -12.25 36.88
CA ALA A 180 11.71 -11.74 38.24
C ALA A 180 11.44 -12.90 39.19
N TRP A 181 12.04 -12.85 40.38
CA TRP A 181 11.90 -13.84 41.43
C TRP A 181 11.39 -13.17 42.71
N TYR A 182 10.44 -13.81 43.36
CA TYR A 182 9.82 -13.33 44.59
C TYR A 182 10.42 -14.03 45.81
N GLY A 183 10.87 -13.25 46.76
CA GLY A 183 11.31 -13.73 48.07
C GLY A 183 10.15 -14.01 49.03
N PRO A 184 10.42 -14.57 50.24
CA PRO A 184 9.38 -14.96 51.19
C PRO A 184 8.50 -13.80 51.70
N ASP A 185 9.03 -12.59 51.68
CA ASP A 185 8.35 -11.34 52.07
C ASP A 185 7.71 -10.60 50.89
N GLY A 186 7.76 -11.20 49.69
CA GLY A 186 7.27 -10.59 48.45
C GLY A 186 8.26 -9.61 47.79
N HIS A 187 9.49 -9.49 48.31
CA HIS A 187 10.54 -8.68 47.66
C HIS A 187 10.89 -9.27 46.30
N VAL A 188 11.04 -8.39 45.29
CA VAL A 188 11.26 -8.78 43.88
C VAL A 188 12.73 -8.64 43.52
N PHE A 189 13.33 -9.69 43.02
CA PHE A 189 14.66 -9.73 42.43
C PHE A 189 14.56 -9.91 40.92
N VAL A 190 15.12 -8.98 40.16
CA VAL A 190 15.22 -9.07 38.69
C VAL A 190 16.66 -9.52 38.38
N ALA A 191 16.78 -10.62 37.63
CA ALA A 191 18.05 -11.27 37.34
C ALA A 191 18.05 -11.94 35.97
N TYR A 192 19.22 -12.31 35.45
CA TYR A 192 19.35 -13.05 34.21
C TYR A 192 18.95 -14.53 34.36
N ASP A 193 19.26 -15.11 35.53
CA ASP A 193 19.02 -16.51 35.83
C ASP A 193 18.80 -16.77 37.33
N ASP A 194 18.49 -18.01 37.67
CA ASP A 194 18.27 -18.47 39.04
C ASP A 194 19.49 -18.26 39.96
N ALA A 195 20.71 -18.39 39.42
CA ALA A 195 21.94 -18.27 40.18
C ALA A 195 22.19 -16.81 40.61
N GLU A 196 21.99 -15.87 39.70
CA GLU A 196 22.06 -14.43 39.99
C GLU A 196 20.95 -14.02 40.97
N ALA A 197 19.72 -14.49 40.74
CA ALA A 197 18.59 -14.22 41.63
C ALA A 197 18.89 -14.70 43.06
N ALA A 198 19.43 -15.92 43.22
CA ALA A 198 19.82 -16.46 44.50
C ALA A 198 20.94 -15.67 45.16
N ALA A 199 21.92 -15.16 44.40
CA ALA A 199 22.97 -14.31 44.91
C ALA A 199 22.44 -12.96 45.42
N LEU A 200 21.55 -12.31 44.63
CA LEU A 200 20.90 -11.06 45.04
C LEU A 200 20.06 -11.23 46.29
N ALA A 201 19.27 -12.32 46.38
CA ALA A 201 18.46 -12.63 47.55
C ALA A 201 19.34 -12.91 48.79
N SER A 202 20.44 -13.66 48.63
CA SER A 202 21.36 -13.94 49.72
C SER A 202 22.03 -12.65 50.25
N ALA A 203 22.35 -11.72 49.35
CA ALA A 203 22.88 -10.40 49.74
C ALA A 203 21.82 -9.56 50.49
N HIS A 204 20.55 -9.63 50.07
CA HIS A 204 19.45 -8.89 50.69
C HIS A 204 19.06 -9.45 52.07
N TYR A 205 18.90 -10.76 52.19
CA TYR A 205 18.46 -11.39 53.43
C TYR A 205 19.59 -11.75 54.42
N GLY A 206 20.84 -11.74 53.96
CA GLY A 206 21.98 -12.22 54.76
C GLY A 206 22.10 -13.75 54.88
N HIS A 207 21.21 -14.50 54.20
CA HIS A 207 21.20 -15.96 54.13
C HIS A 207 20.51 -16.43 52.85
N ALA A 208 20.67 -17.69 52.49
CA ALA A 208 19.93 -18.29 51.38
C ALA A 208 18.41 -18.31 51.68
N ALA A 209 17.62 -17.78 50.79
CA ALA A 209 16.17 -17.73 50.88
C ALA A 209 15.53 -18.47 49.69
N PRO A 210 14.37 -19.13 49.90
CA PRO A 210 13.62 -19.71 48.79
C PRO A 210 13.08 -18.61 47.88
N LEU A 211 13.21 -18.80 46.56
CA LEU A 211 12.70 -17.87 45.54
C LEU A 211 11.70 -18.57 44.63
N VAL A 212 10.71 -17.83 44.20
CA VAL A 212 9.74 -18.28 43.21
C VAL A 212 9.78 -17.35 42.01
N GLN A 213 10.12 -17.88 40.83
CA GLN A 213 10.11 -17.08 39.60
C GLN A 213 8.69 -16.78 39.17
N ASP A 214 8.45 -15.59 38.63
CA ASP A 214 7.18 -15.19 38.06
C ASP A 214 6.70 -16.23 37.02
N GLU A 215 5.42 -16.58 37.06
CA GLU A 215 4.82 -17.56 36.14
C GLU A 215 4.45 -16.95 34.79
N ASP A 216 4.27 -15.62 34.73
CA ASP A 216 3.84 -14.91 33.55
C ASP A 216 4.98 -14.75 32.53
N VAL A 217 4.59 -14.51 31.29
CA VAL A 217 5.51 -14.21 30.19
C VAL A 217 5.33 -12.75 29.75
N LEU A 218 6.37 -12.20 29.12
CA LEU A 218 6.31 -10.85 28.56
C LEU A 218 5.38 -10.79 27.36
N ASP A 219 4.72 -9.64 27.20
CA ASP A 219 3.95 -9.30 26.00
C ASP A 219 4.85 -9.43 24.76
N THR A 220 4.32 -10.04 23.69
CA THR A 220 5.01 -10.16 22.40
C THR A 220 5.54 -8.81 21.89
N TRP A 221 4.78 -7.74 22.11
CA TRP A 221 5.18 -6.40 21.72
C TRP A 221 6.36 -5.83 22.52
N PHE A 222 6.65 -6.39 23.70
CA PHE A 222 7.82 -6.01 24.47
C PHE A 222 9.11 -6.48 23.76
N SER A 223 9.19 -7.76 23.43
CA SER A 223 10.32 -8.30 22.68
C SER A 223 10.40 -7.72 21.24
N SER A 224 9.26 -7.51 20.59
CA SER A 224 9.19 -6.83 19.28
C SER A 224 9.71 -5.40 19.32
N GLY A 225 9.52 -4.69 20.43
CA GLY A 225 10.04 -3.33 20.63
C GLY A 225 11.58 -3.26 20.70
N LEU A 226 12.24 -4.37 21.04
CA LEU A 226 13.70 -4.47 21.09
C LEU A 226 14.32 -4.82 19.73
N TRP A 227 13.52 -5.24 18.76
CA TRP A 227 13.97 -5.80 17.47
C TRP A 227 15.02 -4.95 16.73
N PRO A 228 14.91 -3.61 16.63
CA PRO A 228 15.84 -2.80 15.84
C PRO A 228 17.31 -2.88 16.32
N PHE A 229 17.56 -3.27 17.54
CA PHE A 229 18.90 -3.32 18.12
C PHE A 229 19.25 -4.70 18.69
N SER A 230 18.31 -5.46 19.22
CA SER A 230 18.58 -6.79 19.77
C SER A 230 19.06 -7.79 18.71
N THR A 231 18.52 -7.72 17.48
CA THR A 231 18.95 -8.56 16.35
C THR A 231 20.32 -8.20 15.80
N LEU A 232 20.85 -7.03 16.16
CA LEU A 232 22.18 -6.56 15.81
C LEU A 232 23.23 -6.84 16.88
N GLY A 233 22.86 -7.59 17.92
CA GLY A 233 23.76 -8.08 18.96
C GLY A 233 23.73 -7.29 20.27
N TRP A 234 22.84 -6.29 20.42
CA TRP A 234 22.69 -5.63 21.73
C TRP A 234 22.35 -6.66 22.82
N PRO A 235 22.96 -6.57 24.06
CA PRO A 235 23.65 -5.40 24.63
C PRO A 235 25.14 -5.25 24.27
N GLU A 236 25.75 -6.18 23.55
CA GLU A 236 27.13 -6.07 23.10
C GLU A 236 27.30 -4.96 22.07
N GLN A 237 28.48 -4.35 22.04
CA GLN A 237 28.86 -3.32 21.06
C GLN A 237 29.42 -3.99 19.80
N THR A 238 28.53 -4.53 18.95
CA THR A 238 28.90 -5.22 17.72
C THR A 238 29.16 -4.26 16.56
N ALA A 239 29.86 -4.73 15.54
CA ALA A 239 30.08 -3.98 14.31
C ALA A 239 28.75 -3.75 13.54
N GLU A 240 27.84 -4.73 13.58
CA GLU A 240 26.51 -4.67 13.00
C GLU A 240 25.66 -3.59 13.66
N LEU A 241 25.68 -3.53 15.01
CA LEU A 241 24.96 -2.50 15.76
C LEU A 241 25.48 -1.10 15.41
N ALA A 242 26.81 -0.92 15.38
CA ALA A 242 27.43 0.35 15.02
C ALA A 242 27.13 0.76 13.55
N ARG A 243 26.93 -0.22 12.65
CA ARG A 243 26.70 0.04 11.23
C ARG A 243 25.24 0.31 10.90
N TYR A 244 24.29 -0.42 11.50
CA TYR A 244 22.91 -0.49 11.06
C TYR A 244 21.90 0.14 12.03
N TYR A 245 22.34 0.60 13.19
CA TYR A 245 21.51 1.39 14.11
C TYR A 245 21.99 2.84 14.16
N PRO A 246 21.13 3.84 13.95
CA PRO A 246 19.72 3.77 13.52
C PRO A 246 19.54 3.22 12.11
N GLY A 247 18.45 2.49 11.88
CA GLY A 247 18.00 2.11 10.54
C GLY A 247 17.51 3.32 9.74
N ASP A 248 17.56 3.24 8.41
CA ASP A 248 17.11 4.34 7.54
C ASP A 248 15.59 4.36 7.37
N VAL A 249 14.99 3.21 7.02
CA VAL A 249 13.56 3.11 6.73
C VAL A 249 12.94 1.89 7.41
N LEU A 250 11.86 2.12 8.16
CA LEU A 250 10.94 1.08 8.60
C LEU A 250 9.73 1.03 7.68
N VAL A 251 9.42 -0.12 7.10
CA VAL A 251 8.23 -0.34 6.28
C VAL A 251 7.19 -1.11 7.08
N THR A 252 5.97 -0.58 7.22
CA THR A 252 4.92 -1.21 8.04
C THR A 252 3.52 -0.78 7.60
N GLY A 253 2.50 -1.52 8.07
CA GLY A 253 1.09 -1.14 7.95
C GLY A 253 0.67 -0.11 8.99
N PHE A 254 -0.41 0.62 8.70
CA PHE A 254 -0.96 1.63 9.62
C PHE A 254 -1.57 1.02 10.89
N ASP A 255 -1.99 -0.23 10.84
CA ASP A 255 -2.69 -0.94 11.91
C ASP A 255 -1.79 -1.29 13.11
N ILE A 256 -0.46 -1.24 12.93
CA ILE A 256 0.50 -1.51 13.99
C ILE A 256 1.42 -0.31 14.32
N ILE A 257 1.03 0.91 13.94
CA ILE A 257 1.77 2.13 14.31
C ILE A 257 1.94 2.20 15.83
N PHE A 258 0.88 2.00 16.60
CA PHE A 258 0.93 2.03 18.06
C PHE A 258 1.62 0.81 18.65
N PHE A 259 1.24 -0.38 18.20
CA PHE A 259 1.73 -1.61 18.83
C PHE A 259 3.18 -1.93 18.50
N TRP A 260 3.68 -1.51 17.35
CA TRP A 260 5.03 -1.84 16.90
C TRP A 260 5.93 -0.61 16.75
N VAL A 261 5.56 0.37 15.92
CA VAL A 261 6.39 1.56 15.66
C VAL A 261 6.66 2.33 16.96
N ALA A 262 5.60 2.70 17.68
CA ALA A 262 5.71 3.45 18.93
C ALA A 262 6.51 2.69 19.99
N ARG A 263 6.31 1.36 20.08
CA ARG A 263 7.06 0.51 21.03
C ARG A 263 8.55 0.48 20.70
N MET A 264 8.92 0.30 19.42
CA MET A 264 10.33 0.35 19.01
C MET A 264 10.95 1.72 19.26
N MET A 265 10.23 2.82 19.03
CA MET A 265 10.72 4.17 19.32
C MET A 265 10.96 4.38 20.81
N MET A 266 10.00 3.99 21.66
CA MET A 266 10.15 4.09 23.12
C MET A 266 11.35 3.29 23.63
N MET A 267 11.49 2.04 23.19
CA MET A 267 12.58 1.16 23.60
C MET A 267 13.93 1.62 23.04
N GLY A 268 14.00 1.98 21.76
CA GLY A 268 15.21 2.46 21.11
C GLY A 268 15.75 3.72 21.77
N LEU A 269 14.91 4.71 21.99
CA LEU A 269 15.31 5.95 22.67
C LEU A 269 15.74 5.72 24.11
N HIS A 270 15.11 4.77 24.82
CA HIS A 270 15.46 4.45 26.20
C HIS A 270 16.78 3.69 26.32
N PHE A 271 16.97 2.63 25.53
CA PHE A 271 18.12 1.74 25.67
C PHE A 271 19.33 2.19 24.85
N MET A 272 19.11 2.79 23.68
CA MET A 272 20.17 3.19 22.75
C MET A 272 20.45 4.69 22.74
N GLY A 273 19.54 5.51 23.30
CA GLY A 273 19.69 6.98 23.32
C GLY A 273 19.44 7.66 21.98
N ASP A 274 19.07 6.91 20.93
CA ASP A 274 18.78 7.43 19.61
C ASP A 274 17.54 6.76 19.01
N VAL A 275 16.96 7.39 17.95
CA VAL A 275 15.81 6.85 17.24
C VAL A 275 16.17 5.50 16.58
N PRO A 276 15.26 4.53 16.57
CA PRO A 276 15.55 3.23 15.94
C PRO A 276 15.55 3.29 14.41
N PHE A 277 14.88 4.27 13.80
CA PHE A 277 14.80 4.49 12.35
C PHE A 277 14.48 5.96 12.05
N ARG A 278 14.94 6.43 10.90
CA ARG A 278 14.77 7.83 10.46
C ARG A 278 13.44 8.06 9.75
N THR A 279 12.99 7.09 8.96
CA THR A 279 11.73 7.18 8.19
C THR A 279 10.84 5.98 8.52
N VAL A 280 9.54 6.25 8.68
CA VAL A 280 8.50 5.22 8.79
C VAL A 280 7.62 5.31 7.55
N TYR A 281 7.79 4.35 6.63
CA TYR A 281 6.93 4.24 5.46
C TYR A 281 5.71 3.38 5.77
N ILE A 282 4.53 4.00 5.67
CA ILE A 282 3.25 3.33 5.95
C ILE A 282 2.59 2.92 4.63
N HIS A 283 2.56 1.62 4.38
CA HIS A 283 1.88 1.05 3.22
C HIS A 283 0.40 0.79 3.50
N GLY A 284 -0.41 0.71 2.43
CA GLY A 284 -1.78 0.23 2.49
C GLY A 284 -1.86 -1.29 2.64
N LEU A 285 -3.05 -1.80 2.97
CA LEU A 285 -3.30 -3.23 3.04
C LEU A 285 -3.80 -3.76 1.69
N VAL A 286 -3.45 -5.01 1.38
CA VAL A 286 -3.96 -5.68 0.17
C VAL A 286 -5.39 -6.15 0.43
N ARG A 287 -6.31 -5.75 -0.48
CA ARG A 287 -7.71 -6.13 -0.48
C ARG A 287 -8.07 -6.88 -1.75
N ASP A 288 -9.18 -7.60 -1.75
CA ASP A 288 -9.70 -8.23 -2.96
C ASP A 288 -10.15 -7.19 -4.02
N GLU A 289 -10.54 -7.64 -5.20
CA GLU A 289 -11.00 -6.78 -6.30
C GLU A 289 -12.18 -5.88 -5.93
N ARG A 290 -13.00 -6.32 -4.96
CA ARG A 290 -14.16 -5.57 -4.44
C ARG A 290 -13.78 -4.61 -3.30
N GLY A 291 -12.51 -4.56 -2.90
CA GLY A 291 -12.03 -3.75 -1.79
C GLY A 291 -12.34 -4.32 -0.40
N GLN A 292 -12.72 -5.61 -0.29
CA GLN A 292 -12.99 -6.26 0.98
C GLN A 292 -11.68 -6.78 1.60
N LYS A 293 -11.61 -6.78 2.94
CA LYS A 293 -10.50 -7.40 3.67
C LYS A 293 -10.45 -8.90 3.36
N MET A 294 -9.29 -9.36 2.95
CA MET A 294 -9.05 -10.78 2.69
C MET A 294 -9.02 -11.57 4.00
N SER A 295 -9.66 -12.73 4.01
CA SER A 295 -9.57 -13.70 5.09
C SER A 295 -9.80 -15.12 4.57
N LYS A 296 -9.14 -16.11 5.21
CA LYS A 296 -9.35 -17.52 4.88
C LYS A 296 -10.79 -17.96 5.13
N SER A 297 -11.44 -17.44 6.17
CA SER A 297 -12.82 -17.75 6.51
C SER A 297 -13.84 -17.25 5.48
N LYS A 298 -13.54 -16.19 4.73
CA LYS A 298 -14.38 -15.67 3.64
C LYS A 298 -14.07 -16.29 2.28
N GLY A 299 -13.01 -17.07 2.16
CA GLY A 299 -12.59 -17.69 0.90
C GLY A 299 -12.13 -16.69 -0.17
N ASN A 300 -11.82 -15.44 0.20
CA ASN A 300 -11.36 -14.38 -0.71
C ASN A 300 -9.87 -14.06 -0.54
N ALA A 301 -9.13 -14.88 0.21
CA ALA A 301 -7.68 -14.75 0.32
C ALA A 301 -7.03 -15.23 -0.99
N ILE A 302 -6.16 -14.39 -1.55
CA ILE A 302 -5.36 -14.71 -2.72
C ILE A 302 -4.02 -15.26 -2.22
N ASP A 303 -3.67 -16.48 -2.65
CA ASP A 303 -2.34 -17.01 -2.42
C ASP A 303 -1.36 -16.41 -3.44
N PRO A 304 -0.35 -15.67 -3.00
CA PRO A 304 0.65 -15.11 -3.91
C PRO A 304 1.42 -16.18 -4.68
N LEU A 305 1.61 -17.38 -4.13
CA LEU A 305 2.30 -18.47 -4.81
C LEU A 305 1.52 -18.95 -6.04
N GLU A 306 0.21 -19.06 -5.97
CA GLU A 306 -0.62 -19.41 -7.12
C GLU A 306 -0.53 -18.36 -8.25
N LEU A 307 -0.44 -17.07 -7.89
CA LEU A 307 -0.23 -16.01 -8.88
C LEU A 307 1.16 -16.05 -9.49
N ILE A 308 2.18 -16.36 -8.70
CA ILE A 308 3.57 -16.53 -9.15
C ILE A 308 3.66 -17.68 -10.13
N ASP A 309 3.06 -18.82 -9.83
CA ASP A 309 3.08 -20.02 -10.70
C ASP A 309 2.40 -19.74 -12.04
N ARG A 310 1.31 -18.97 -12.05
CA ARG A 310 0.57 -18.66 -13.29
C ARG A 310 1.15 -17.50 -14.10
N TYR A 311 1.63 -16.46 -13.46
CA TYR A 311 2.00 -15.19 -14.11
C TYR A 311 3.47 -14.81 -13.95
N GLY A 312 4.20 -15.46 -13.05
CA GLY A 312 5.58 -15.15 -12.68
C GLY A 312 5.70 -14.11 -11.58
N ALA A 313 6.79 -14.20 -10.81
CA ALA A 313 7.06 -13.33 -9.67
C ALA A 313 7.20 -11.86 -10.08
N ASP A 314 7.88 -11.57 -11.19
CA ASP A 314 8.05 -10.20 -11.68
C ASP A 314 6.73 -9.51 -12.01
N ALA A 315 5.77 -10.23 -12.60
CA ALA A 315 4.46 -9.68 -12.90
C ALA A 315 3.68 -9.32 -11.62
N LEU A 316 3.72 -10.16 -10.60
CA LEU A 316 3.08 -9.89 -9.30
C LEU A 316 3.76 -8.73 -8.58
N ARG A 317 5.09 -8.73 -8.49
CA ARG A 317 5.86 -7.64 -7.85
C ARG A 317 5.60 -6.30 -8.51
N PHE A 318 5.67 -6.26 -9.84
CA PHE A 318 5.41 -5.03 -10.60
C PHE A 318 3.96 -4.55 -10.45
N ALA A 319 2.99 -5.47 -10.46
CA ALA A 319 1.58 -5.14 -10.22
C ALA A 319 1.39 -4.48 -8.84
N ILE A 320 2.00 -5.03 -7.79
CA ILE A 320 1.93 -4.45 -6.46
C ILE A 320 2.56 -3.06 -6.43
N CYS A 321 3.77 -2.88 -6.98
CA CYS A 321 4.41 -1.57 -7.07
C CYS A 321 3.51 -0.55 -7.79
N ALA A 322 2.97 -0.91 -8.95
CA ALA A 322 2.15 -0.02 -9.78
C ALA A 322 0.78 0.35 -9.15
N LEU A 323 0.30 -0.45 -8.19
CA LEU A 323 -0.96 -0.23 -7.48
C LEU A 323 -0.76 0.41 -6.10
N THR A 324 0.49 0.51 -5.61
CA THR A 324 0.80 1.04 -4.28
C THR A 324 0.92 2.55 -4.31
N GLY A 325 -0.21 3.23 -4.19
CA GLY A 325 -0.23 4.68 -3.94
C GLY A 325 -0.03 5.00 -2.44
N PRO A 326 0.37 6.24 -2.08
CA PRO A 326 0.68 6.63 -0.72
C PRO A 326 -0.47 6.41 0.25
N GLY A 327 -0.29 5.53 1.25
CA GLY A 327 -1.22 5.29 2.35
C GLY A 327 -2.61 4.76 1.96
N ARG A 328 -2.77 4.23 0.75
CA ARG A 328 -4.04 3.68 0.26
C ARG A 328 -3.98 2.17 0.19
N ASP A 329 -5.12 1.53 0.49
CA ASP A 329 -5.26 0.09 0.31
C ASP A 329 -5.16 -0.30 -1.17
N VAL A 330 -4.49 -1.42 -1.41
CA VAL A 330 -4.24 -1.96 -2.76
C VAL A 330 -5.35 -2.96 -3.10
N LYS A 331 -6.15 -2.66 -4.12
CA LYS A 331 -7.11 -3.63 -4.67
C LYS A 331 -6.39 -4.52 -5.67
N LEU A 332 -6.05 -5.73 -5.26
CA LEU A 332 -5.36 -6.70 -6.08
C LEU A 332 -6.36 -7.67 -6.71
N GLY A 333 -6.42 -7.66 -8.04
CA GLY A 333 -7.15 -8.63 -8.84
C GLY A 333 -6.22 -9.42 -9.76
N GLU A 334 -6.61 -10.64 -10.07
CA GLU A 334 -5.84 -11.51 -10.97
C GLU A 334 -5.63 -10.89 -12.35
N SER A 335 -6.63 -10.17 -12.86
CA SER A 335 -6.58 -9.47 -14.14
C SER A 335 -5.42 -8.47 -14.23
N ARG A 336 -5.16 -7.74 -13.14
CA ARG A 336 -4.05 -6.78 -13.06
C ARG A 336 -2.68 -7.45 -13.16
N VAL A 337 -2.50 -8.57 -12.47
CA VAL A 337 -1.24 -9.33 -12.54
C VAL A 337 -1.03 -9.89 -13.96
N LYS A 338 -2.10 -10.36 -14.60
CA LYS A 338 -2.09 -10.83 -15.99
C LYS A 338 -1.68 -9.73 -16.97
N ASP A 339 -2.18 -8.51 -16.80
CA ASP A 339 -1.81 -7.36 -17.66
C ASP A 339 -0.30 -7.08 -17.57
N TYR A 340 0.27 -7.10 -16.36
CA TYR A 340 1.72 -6.89 -16.17
C TYR A 340 2.57 -8.09 -16.62
N ARG A 341 2.01 -9.31 -16.70
CA ARG A 341 2.67 -10.42 -17.42
C ARG A 341 2.89 -10.05 -18.89
N GLY A 342 1.94 -9.33 -19.51
CA GLY A 342 2.11 -8.78 -20.84
C GLY A 342 3.31 -7.84 -20.96
N PHE A 343 3.55 -7.02 -19.93
CA PHE A 343 4.73 -6.14 -19.88
C PHE A 343 6.04 -6.90 -19.79
N VAL A 344 6.13 -7.91 -18.92
CA VAL A 344 7.30 -8.80 -18.85
C VAL A 344 7.60 -9.44 -20.22
N THR A 345 6.55 -9.92 -20.90
CA THR A 345 6.67 -10.50 -22.24
C THR A 345 7.13 -9.48 -23.28
N LYS A 346 6.65 -8.22 -23.19
CA LYS A 346 7.06 -7.13 -24.09
C LYS A 346 8.56 -6.81 -23.92
N LEU A 347 9.03 -6.72 -22.68
CA LEU A 347 10.46 -6.52 -22.38
C LEU A 347 11.32 -7.65 -22.95
N TRP A 348 10.90 -8.88 -22.71
CA TRP A 348 11.59 -10.07 -23.25
C TRP A 348 11.66 -10.05 -24.77
N ASN A 349 10.57 -9.73 -25.44
CA ASN A 349 10.53 -9.65 -26.91
C ASN A 349 11.37 -8.47 -27.45
N ALA A 350 11.44 -7.35 -26.74
CA ALA A 350 12.33 -6.25 -27.08
C ALA A 350 13.82 -6.70 -27.01
N ALA A 351 14.18 -7.41 -25.95
CA ALA A 351 15.50 -7.99 -25.81
C ALA A 351 15.82 -9.00 -26.95
N ARG A 352 14.89 -9.90 -27.28
CA ARG A 352 15.04 -10.81 -28.44
C ARG A 352 15.24 -10.04 -29.75
N PHE A 353 14.49 -8.95 -29.96
CA PHE A 353 14.71 -8.11 -31.12
C PHE A 353 16.13 -7.56 -31.15
N CYS A 354 16.66 -7.10 -30.01
CA CYS A 354 18.03 -6.66 -29.88
C CYS A 354 19.02 -7.76 -30.26
N GLU A 355 18.85 -8.98 -29.76
CA GLU A 355 19.70 -10.12 -30.13
C GLU A 355 19.70 -10.41 -31.63
N MET A 356 18.50 -10.43 -32.26
CA MET A 356 18.34 -10.71 -33.68
C MET A 356 18.97 -9.64 -34.59
N ASN A 357 19.15 -8.42 -34.09
CA ASN A 357 19.79 -7.33 -34.83
C ASN A 357 21.24 -7.07 -34.38
N GLU A 358 21.85 -8.07 -33.73
CA GLU A 358 23.27 -7.99 -33.29
C GLU A 358 23.55 -6.82 -32.35
N ILE A 359 22.53 -6.34 -31.63
CA ILE A 359 22.68 -5.31 -30.61
C ILE A 359 23.37 -5.93 -29.40
N ARG A 360 24.57 -5.48 -29.10
CA ARG A 360 25.44 -5.97 -28.02
C ARG A 360 26.06 -4.80 -27.29
N VAL A 361 26.48 -5.05 -26.06
CA VAL A 361 27.27 -4.10 -25.29
C VAL A 361 28.52 -3.71 -26.09
N ALA A 362 28.72 -2.43 -26.29
CA ALA A 362 29.88 -1.87 -26.98
C ALA A 362 30.87 -1.35 -25.94
N PRO A 363 32.01 -2.03 -25.69
CA PRO A 363 33.02 -1.55 -24.75
C PRO A 363 33.51 -0.16 -25.14
N GLY A 364 33.53 0.77 -24.17
CA GLY A 364 33.95 2.16 -24.41
C GLY A 364 32.93 3.03 -25.14
N PHE A 365 31.67 2.59 -25.26
CA PHE A 365 30.60 3.45 -25.79
C PHE A 365 30.44 4.72 -24.94
N ASP A 366 30.52 5.87 -25.59
CA ASP A 366 30.32 7.19 -24.96
C ASP A 366 28.97 7.77 -25.43
N PRO A 367 27.95 7.83 -24.56
CA PRO A 367 26.66 8.42 -24.88
C PRO A 367 26.75 9.92 -25.30
N GLY A 368 27.76 10.63 -24.80
CA GLY A 368 27.99 12.04 -25.12
C GLY A 368 28.58 12.29 -26.54
N ALA A 369 29.10 11.25 -27.18
CA ALA A 369 29.71 11.32 -28.50
C ALA A 369 28.74 10.99 -29.66
N VAL A 370 27.49 10.59 -29.39
CA VAL A 370 26.53 10.21 -30.42
C VAL A 370 26.12 11.39 -31.31
N ARG A 371 25.90 11.11 -32.58
CA ARG A 371 25.59 12.12 -33.61
C ARG A 371 24.20 11.98 -34.20
N SER A 372 23.67 10.75 -34.28
CA SER A 372 22.35 10.47 -34.82
C SER A 372 21.25 11.14 -33.98
N PRO A 373 20.32 11.91 -34.57
CA PRO A 373 19.18 12.46 -33.83
C PRO A 373 18.35 11.39 -33.13
N LEU A 374 18.22 10.22 -33.74
CA LEU A 374 17.51 9.08 -33.11
C LEU A 374 18.19 8.60 -31.83
N CYS A 375 19.52 8.50 -31.83
CA CYS A 375 20.29 8.10 -30.67
C CYS A 375 20.26 9.18 -29.57
N ARG A 376 20.38 10.43 -29.92
CA ARG A 376 20.26 11.57 -28.98
C ARG A 376 18.89 11.62 -28.33
N TRP A 377 17.84 11.45 -29.13
CA TRP A 377 16.46 11.44 -28.64
C TRP A 377 16.19 10.35 -27.60
N ILE A 378 16.62 9.11 -27.88
CA ILE A 378 16.38 8.02 -26.93
C ILE A 378 17.24 8.10 -25.67
N LEU A 379 18.47 8.65 -25.77
CA LEU A 379 19.32 8.91 -24.61
C LEU A 379 18.74 10.02 -23.72
N ASP A 380 18.20 11.07 -24.31
CA ASP A 380 17.50 12.14 -23.61
C ASP A 380 16.23 11.61 -22.91
N ALA A 381 15.45 10.78 -23.59
CA ALA A 381 14.30 10.12 -22.99
C ALA A 381 14.70 9.14 -21.86
N ALA A 382 15.84 8.47 -21.97
CA ALA A 382 16.38 7.63 -20.90
C ALA A 382 16.82 8.46 -19.69
N ASN A 383 17.45 9.62 -19.90
CA ASN A 383 17.77 10.55 -18.82
C ASN A 383 16.52 11.01 -18.08
N ALA A 384 15.48 11.42 -18.81
CA ALA A 384 14.21 11.82 -18.20
C ALA A 384 13.58 10.65 -17.38
N ALA A 385 13.67 9.42 -17.88
CA ALA A 385 13.18 8.24 -17.15
C ALA A 385 14.01 7.95 -15.88
N ILE A 386 15.32 8.18 -15.90
CA ILE A 386 16.19 8.06 -14.72
C ILE A 386 15.78 9.10 -13.67
N GLU A 387 15.63 10.36 -14.07
CA GLU A 387 15.23 11.45 -13.18
C GLU A 387 13.85 11.19 -12.56
N GLU A 388 12.84 10.84 -13.38
CA GLU A 388 11.48 10.52 -12.94
C GLU A 388 11.48 9.35 -11.96
N ALA A 389 12.18 8.25 -12.26
CA ALA A 389 12.26 7.07 -11.41
C ALA A 389 12.99 7.38 -10.08
N THR A 390 14.08 8.16 -10.13
CA THR A 390 14.84 8.54 -8.93
C THR A 390 13.97 9.38 -8.00
N ALA A 391 13.36 10.45 -8.51
CA ALA A 391 12.49 11.31 -7.74
C ALA A 391 11.30 10.54 -7.13
N ALA A 392 10.68 9.66 -7.92
CA ALA A 392 9.56 8.85 -7.44
C ALA A 392 9.98 7.91 -6.29
N LEU A 393 11.15 7.28 -6.37
CA LEU A 393 11.66 6.40 -5.31
C LEU A 393 12.08 7.20 -4.06
N GLU A 394 12.70 8.36 -4.21
CA GLU A 394 13.07 9.25 -3.11
C GLU A 394 11.82 9.76 -2.36
N ASP A 395 10.73 10.01 -3.09
CA ASP A 395 9.44 10.43 -2.54
C ASP A 395 8.54 9.25 -2.11
N TYR A 396 9.05 8.01 -2.15
CA TYR A 396 8.30 6.78 -1.84
C TYR A 396 7.03 6.59 -2.71
N ARG A 397 7.03 7.10 -3.96
CA ARG A 397 5.96 6.98 -4.94
C ARG A 397 6.19 5.76 -5.85
N LEU A 398 5.97 4.56 -5.29
CA LEU A 398 6.20 3.30 -6.01
C LEU A 398 5.30 3.16 -7.23
N ASP A 399 4.08 3.71 -7.17
CA ASP A 399 3.14 3.77 -8.30
C ASP A 399 3.70 4.60 -9.47
N GLU A 400 4.24 5.78 -9.20
CA GLU A 400 4.83 6.65 -10.22
C GLU A 400 6.10 6.05 -10.81
N TYR A 401 6.97 5.50 -9.97
CA TYR A 401 8.16 4.76 -10.41
C TYR A 401 7.81 3.63 -11.40
N ALA A 402 6.86 2.76 -11.03
CA ALA A 402 6.46 1.65 -11.88
C ALA A 402 5.82 2.12 -13.19
N GLN A 403 4.92 3.12 -13.13
CA GLN A 403 4.26 3.65 -14.30
C GLN A 403 5.21 4.44 -15.22
N GLY A 404 6.17 5.19 -14.67
CA GLY A 404 7.23 5.87 -15.42
C GLY A 404 8.08 4.86 -16.20
N GLY A 405 8.56 3.82 -15.52
CA GLY A 405 9.29 2.72 -16.13
C GLY A 405 8.49 2.01 -17.24
N TYR A 406 7.21 1.73 -16.98
CA TYR A 406 6.31 1.15 -17.97
C TYR A 406 6.18 2.03 -19.22
N ARG A 407 5.90 3.35 -19.05
CA ARG A 407 5.77 4.30 -20.17
C ARG A 407 7.04 4.39 -20.99
N PHE A 408 8.19 4.52 -20.34
CA PHE A 408 9.46 4.60 -21.04
C PHE A 408 9.75 3.34 -21.86
N VAL A 409 9.61 2.16 -21.26
CA VAL A 409 9.90 0.89 -21.94
C VAL A 409 8.91 0.59 -23.03
N TRP A 410 7.61 0.62 -22.71
CA TRP A 410 6.58 0.23 -23.69
C TRP A 410 6.38 1.29 -24.75
N ASN A 411 6.05 2.53 -24.35
CA ASN A 411 5.60 3.54 -25.29
C ASN A 411 6.77 4.26 -25.99
N THR A 412 7.96 4.38 -25.36
CA THR A 412 9.08 5.12 -25.96
C THR A 412 10.08 4.16 -26.61
N TYR A 413 10.64 3.23 -25.83
CA TYR A 413 11.69 2.34 -26.35
C TYR A 413 11.12 1.32 -27.35
N CYS A 414 10.09 0.57 -26.98
CA CYS A 414 9.57 -0.50 -27.82
C CYS A 414 8.75 0.00 -29.00
N ASP A 415 7.78 0.91 -28.77
CA ASP A 415 6.80 1.29 -29.78
C ASP A 415 7.34 2.35 -30.76
N TRP A 416 8.38 3.10 -30.36
CA TRP A 416 8.97 4.11 -31.21
C TRP A 416 10.43 3.87 -31.53
N PHE A 417 11.32 3.86 -30.56
CA PHE A 417 12.77 3.79 -30.83
C PHE A 417 13.13 2.53 -31.63
N LEU A 418 12.72 1.34 -31.19
CA LEU A 418 13.01 0.12 -31.92
C LEU A 418 12.36 0.09 -33.31
N GLU A 419 11.19 0.69 -33.47
CA GLU A 419 10.53 0.78 -34.79
C GLU A 419 11.27 1.75 -35.73
N PHE A 420 11.76 2.89 -35.22
CA PHE A 420 12.61 3.81 -35.99
C PHE A 420 13.97 3.21 -36.33
N ALA A 421 14.52 2.34 -35.48
CA ALA A 421 15.79 1.70 -35.69
C ALA A 421 15.75 0.58 -36.78
N LYS A 422 14.60 -0.02 -37.03
CA LYS A 422 14.48 -1.12 -38.02
C LYS A 422 15.04 -0.77 -39.42
N PRO A 423 14.73 0.37 -40.03
CA PRO A 423 15.33 0.75 -41.32
C PRO A 423 16.85 0.94 -41.25
N VAL A 424 17.36 1.37 -40.09
CA VAL A 424 18.82 1.57 -39.88
C VAL A 424 19.59 0.25 -39.85
N PHE A 425 18.91 -0.87 -39.57
CA PHE A 425 19.51 -2.22 -39.55
C PHE A 425 19.27 -3.00 -40.84
N ALA A 426 18.58 -2.41 -41.83
CA ALA A 426 18.30 -3.06 -43.11
C ALA A 426 19.57 -3.15 -43.98
N ASP A 427 19.57 -4.10 -44.92
CA ASP A 427 20.65 -4.24 -45.89
C ASP A 427 20.85 -2.95 -46.72
N GLY A 428 22.10 -2.51 -46.80
CA GLY A 428 22.47 -1.28 -47.55
C GLY A 428 22.36 0.01 -46.72
N ALA A 429 22.01 -0.05 -45.42
CA ALA A 429 22.03 1.12 -44.53
C ALA A 429 23.47 1.60 -44.25
N ASP A 430 23.61 2.84 -43.80
CA ASP A 430 24.89 3.41 -43.40
C ASP A 430 25.48 2.65 -42.21
N VAL A 431 26.64 2.04 -42.40
CA VAL A 431 27.29 1.17 -41.41
C VAL A 431 27.67 1.92 -40.14
N VAL A 432 28.03 3.20 -40.23
CA VAL A 432 28.43 4.02 -39.08
C VAL A 432 27.20 4.36 -38.24
N VAL A 433 26.10 4.77 -38.89
CA VAL A 433 24.84 5.06 -38.22
C VAL A 433 24.25 3.77 -37.61
N ALA A 434 24.34 2.64 -38.29
CA ALA A 434 23.88 1.35 -37.78
C ALA A 434 24.70 0.90 -36.54
N ALA A 435 26.01 1.07 -36.55
CA ALA A 435 26.87 0.73 -35.42
C ALA A 435 26.57 1.61 -34.20
N GLU A 436 26.44 2.94 -34.41
CA GLU A 436 26.07 3.88 -33.34
C GLU A 436 24.68 3.55 -32.76
N THR A 437 23.71 3.25 -33.63
CA THR A 437 22.35 2.91 -33.19
C THR A 437 22.30 1.61 -32.40
N ARG A 438 23.08 0.56 -32.80
CA ARG A 438 23.21 -0.68 -32.03
C ARG A 438 23.82 -0.43 -30.66
N ALA A 439 24.91 0.33 -30.58
CA ALA A 439 25.57 0.64 -29.31
C ALA A 439 24.64 1.43 -28.37
N THR A 440 23.93 2.43 -28.92
CA THR A 440 22.94 3.21 -28.17
C THR A 440 21.79 2.33 -27.68
N ALA A 441 21.26 1.45 -28.53
CA ALA A 441 20.15 0.54 -28.16
C ALA A 441 20.57 -0.39 -27.01
N ALA A 442 21.80 -0.94 -27.06
CA ALA A 442 22.34 -1.75 -25.99
C ALA A 442 22.50 -0.94 -24.70
N TYR A 443 23.09 0.24 -24.75
CA TYR A 443 23.25 1.11 -23.59
C TYR A 443 21.90 1.40 -22.91
N VAL A 444 20.91 1.82 -23.71
CA VAL A 444 19.56 2.15 -23.19
C VAL A 444 18.86 0.91 -22.63
N LEU A 445 19.04 -0.28 -23.25
CA LEU A 445 18.53 -1.54 -22.65
C LEU A 445 19.16 -1.79 -21.27
N GLY A 446 20.47 -1.56 -21.12
CA GLY A 446 21.14 -1.66 -19.82
C GLY A 446 20.61 -0.67 -18.78
N VAL A 447 20.23 0.55 -19.19
CA VAL A 447 19.54 1.51 -18.32
C VAL A 447 18.16 0.98 -17.92
N ILE A 448 17.38 0.48 -18.87
CA ILE A 448 16.05 -0.12 -18.62
C ILE A 448 16.12 -1.25 -17.60
N LEU A 449 17.09 -2.16 -17.76
CA LEU A 449 17.25 -3.29 -16.86
C LEU A 449 17.56 -2.84 -15.43
N ARG A 450 18.44 -1.83 -15.25
CA ARG A 450 18.73 -1.24 -13.94
C ARG A 450 17.54 -0.52 -13.34
N LEU A 451 16.81 0.27 -14.12
CA LEU A 451 15.60 0.96 -13.65
C LEU A 451 14.49 0.00 -13.21
N LEU A 452 14.30 -1.12 -13.89
CA LEU A 452 13.23 -2.06 -13.57
C LEU A 452 13.62 -3.10 -12.51
N HIS A 453 14.91 -3.31 -12.24
CA HIS A 453 15.41 -4.38 -11.39
C HIS A 453 14.79 -4.38 -9.98
N PRO A 454 14.60 -3.26 -9.28
CA PRO A 454 13.99 -3.25 -7.95
C PRO A 454 12.59 -3.88 -7.93
N ALA A 455 11.80 -3.70 -8.98
CA ALA A 455 10.44 -4.25 -9.09
C ALA A 455 10.41 -5.62 -9.78
N MET A 456 11.29 -5.86 -10.75
CA MET A 456 11.31 -7.05 -11.63
C MET A 456 12.68 -7.74 -11.65
N PRO A 457 13.16 -8.24 -10.50
CA PRO A 457 14.55 -8.70 -10.38
C PRO A 457 14.90 -9.92 -11.23
N PHE A 458 13.96 -10.84 -11.50
CA PHE A 458 14.26 -12.09 -12.15
C PHE A 458 14.48 -11.94 -13.66
N VAL A 459 13.56 -11.32 -14.36
CA VAL A 459 13.69 -11.13 -15.82
C VAL A 459 14.81 -10.16 -16.16
N THR A 460 15.05 -9.16 -15.33
CA THR A 460 16.11 -8.17 -15.59
C THR A 460 17.48 -8.77 -15.34
N GLU A 461 17.67 -9.60 -14.31
CA GLU A 461 18.92 -10.33 -14.06
C GLU A 461 19.23 -11.30 -15.20
N GLU A 462 18.25 -12.10 -15.64
CA GLU A 462 18.39 -13.03 -16.77
C GLU A 462 18.80 -12.30 -18.06
N LEU A 463 18.17 -11.15 -18.34
CA LEU A 463 18.52 -10.37 -19.52
C LEU A 463 19.89 -9.70 -19.40
N TRP A 464 20.27 -9.28 -18.19
CA TRP A 464 21.58 -8.70 -17.92
C TRP A 464 22.70 -9.69 -18.22
N ASP A 465 22.61 -10.88 -17.68
CA ASP A 465 23.58 -11.96 -17.93
C ASP A 465 23.63 -12.32 -19.42
N ARG A 466 22.47 -12.51 -20.06
CA ARG A 466 22.34 -12.89 -21.46
C ARG A 466 22.98 -11.89 -22.44
N PHE A 467 22.94 -10.61 -22.14
CA PHE A 467 23.55 -9.57 -22.97
C PHE A 467 25.02 -9.31 -22.63
N GLY A 468 25.53 -9.86 -21.54
CA GLY A 468 26.92 -9.73 -21.10
C GLY A 468 27.28 -8.29 -20.73
N TYR A 469 26.42 -7.61 -19.95
CA TYR A 469 26.66 -6.23 -19.51
C TYR A 469 27.82 -6.11 -18.54
N ASP A 470 28.24 -7.21 -17.94
CA ASP A 470 29.40 -7.22 -17.07
C ASP A 470 30.22 -8.50 -17.21
N GLY A 471 31.41 -8.49 -16.66
CA GLY A 471 32.25 -9.68 -16.50
C GLY A 471 32.38 -10.17 -15.07
N VAL A 472 31.83 -9.48 -14.06
CA VAL A 472 32.20 -9.71 -12.64
C VAL A 472 31.02 -9.73 -11.68
N TRP A 473 29.97 -8.93 -11.89
CA TRP A 473 28.91 -8.75 -10.93
C TRP A 473 27.53 -8.95 -11.54
N SER A 474 26.60 -9.52 -10.77
CA SER A 474 25.18 -9.56 -11.12
C SER A 474 24.55 -8.15 -11.05
N LEU A 475 23.46 -7.94 -11.78
CA LEU A 475 22.75 -6.65 -11.88
C LEU A 475 22.39 -6.06 -10.51
N ILE A 476 22.06 -6.90 -9.53
CA ILE A 476 21.72 -6.46 -8.17
C ILE A 476 22.84 -5.65 -7.48
N ARG A 477 24.08 -5.76 -7.97
CA ARG A 477 25.26 -5.05 -7.43
C ARG A 477 25.67 -3.84 -8.27
N GLU A 478 25.02 -3.64 -9.40
CA GLU A 478 25.28 -2.50 -10.27
C GLU A 478 24.76 -1.20 -9.67
N PRO A 479 25.48 -0.09 -9.86
CA PRO A 479 25.02 1.20 -9.40
C PRO A 479 23.73 1.64 -10.12
N TRP A 480 22.91 2.43 -9.43
CA TRP A 480 21.77 3.10 -10.05
C TRP A 480 22.23 3.93 -11.26
N PRO A 481 21.47 3.90 -12.39
CA PRO A 481 21.89 4.61 -13.58
C PRO A 481 21.95 6.12 -13.36
N ALA A 482 23.00 6.75 -13.85
CA ALA A 482 23.17 8.19 -13.80
C ALA A 482 22.78 8.84 -15.13
N VAL A 483 22.31 10.07 -15.08
CA VAL A 483 22.07 10.88 -16.27
C VAL A 483 23.40 11.20 -16.97
N VAL A 484 23.36 11.24 -18.29
CA VAL A 484 24.53 11.53 -19.14
C VAL A 484 24.30 12.78 -19.96
N ALA A 485 25.36 13.53 -20.23
CA ALA A 485 25.26 14.70 -21.12
C ALA A 485 24.98 14.23 -22.55
N VAL A 486 23.92 14.76 -23.16
CA VAL A 486 23.54 14.48 -24.55
C VAL A 486 23.55 15.80 -25.33
N PRO A 487 24.57 16.04 -26.18
CA PRO A 487 24.63 17.25 -27.00
C PRO A 487 23.41 17.36 -27.95
N GLU A 488 22.88 18.57 -28.15
CA GLU A 488 21.74 18.84 -29.04
C GLU A 488 20.49 17.97 -28.73
N ALA A 489 20.30 17.61 -27.46
CA ALA A 489 19.16 16.77 -27.04
C ALA A 489 17.82 17.47 -27.29
N ALA A 490 17.74 18.78 -27.06
CA ALA A 490 16.51 19.54 -27.24
C ALA A 490 16.05 19.56 -28.71
N GLU A 491 16.99 19.72 -29.62
CA GLU A 491 16.76 19.70 -31.07
C GLU A 491 16.31 18.31 -31.53
N ALA A 492 17.00 17.26 -31.09
CA ALA A 492 16.63 15.87 -31.37
C ALA A 492 15.24 15.54 -30.84
N ARG A 493 14.92 16.00 -29.62
CA ARG A 493 13.57 15.84 -29.02
C ARG A 493 12.51 16.55 -29.85
N ALA A 494 12.70 17.82 -30.17
CA ALA A 494 11.74 18.59 -30.98
C ALA A 494 11.50 17.94 -32.34
N GLU A 495 12.54 17.35 -32.93
CA GLU A 495 12.46 16.67 -34.23
C GLU A 495 11.66 15.37 -34.14
N LEU A 496 12.07 14.45 -33.27
CA LEU A 496 11.45 13.13 -33.17
C LEU A 496 10.04 13.16 -32.59
N ASP A 497 9.80 14.01 -31.59
CA ASP A 497 8.46 14.16 -31.00
C ASP A 497 7.45 14.68 -32.03
N TRP A 498 7.88 15.56 -32.94
CA TRP A 498 7.04 15.98 -34.05
C TRP A 498 6.71 14.80 -34.98
N VAL A 499 7.69 13.97 -35.33
CA VAL A 499 7.48 12.77 -36.17
C VAL A 499 6.56 11.78 -35.48
N VAL A 500 6.74 11.54 -34.20
CA VAL A 500 5.87 10.69 -33.36
C VAL A 500 4.43 11.22 -33.38
N ARG A 501 4.22 12.52 -33.19
CA ARG A 501 2.90 13.16 -33.22
C ARG A 501 2.26 13.07 -34.61
N LEU A 502 3.02 13.28 -35.69
CA LEU A 502 2.54 13.12 -37.06
C LEU A 502 2.04 11.69 -37.32
N ILE A 503 2.86 10.70 -37.01
CA ILE A 503 2.51 9.29 -37.19
C ILE A 503 1.30 8.92 -36.33
N GLY A 504 1.27 9.36 -35.08
CA GLY A 504 0.16 9.15 -34.15
C GLY A 504 -1.14 9.76 -34.66
N LEU A 505 -1.07 11.01 -35.16
CA LEU A 505 -2.22 11.71 -35.75
C LEU A 505 -2.76 10.98 -36.98
N VAL A 506 -1.90 10.56 -37.89
CA VAL A 506 -2.29 9.80 -39.09
C VAL A 506 -2.95 8.49 -38.68
N ARG A 507 -2.40 7.75 -37.74
CA ARG A 507 -2.99 6.50 -37.20
C ARG A 507 -4.36 6.74 -36.56
N SER A 508 -4.53 7.82 -35.82
CA SER A 508 -5.81 8.19 -35.20
C SER A 508 -6.87 8.48 -36.27
N VAL A 509 -6.54 9.33 -37.25
CA VAL A 509 -7.45 9.67 -38.36
C VAL A 509 -7.82 8.42 -39.14
N ARG A 510 -6.87 7.53 -39.45
CA ARG A 510 -7.15 6.27 -40.15
C ARG A 510 -8.11 5.36 -39.37
N THR A 511 -7.93 5.26 -38.06
CA THR A 511 -8.80 4.47 -37.18
C THR A 511 -10.20 5.08 -37.10
N GLU A 512 -10.30 6.38 -36.91
CA GLU A 512 -11.55 7.13 -36.83
C GLU A 512 -12.37 7.01 -38.12
N MET A 513 -11.68 7.05 -39.29
CA MET A 513 -12.28 6.94 -40.63
C MET A 513 -12.42 5.49 -41.10
N ASN A 514 -12.20 4.51 -40.25
CA ASN A 514 -12.31 3.09 -40.56
C ASN A 514 -11.50 2.68 -41.81
N VAL A 515 -10.33 3.29 -42.03
CA VAL A 515 -9.45 2.94 -43.16
C VAL A 515 -8.85 1.54 -42.89
N PRO A 516 -8.92 0.61 -43.84
CA PRO A 516 -8.39 -0.73 -43.66
C PRO A 516 -6.92 -0.69 -43.23
N PRO A 517 -6.50 -1.52 -42.26
CA PRO A 517 -5.12 -1.49 -41.72
C PRO A 517 -4.05 -1.75 -42.80
N SER A 518 -4.36 -2.51 -43.82
CA SER A 518 -3.44 -2.83 -44.94
C SER A 518 -3.34 -1.73 -46.00
N ALA A 519 -4.33 -0.83 -46.09
CA ALA A 519 -4.34 0.21 -47.10
C ALA A 519 -3.23 1.23 -46.87
N LEU A 520 -2.62 1.71 -47.95
CA LEU A 520 -1.65 2.79 -47.95
C LEU A 520 -2.35 4.09 -48.35
N ALA A 521 -2.26 5.14 -47.54
CA ALA A 521 -2.89 6.42 -47.77
C ALA A 521 -1.80 7.50 -48.04
N PRO A 522 -2.00 8.43 -48.99
CA PRO A 522 -1.09 9.57 -49.09
C PRO A 522 -1.25 10.49 -47.88
N VAL A 523 -0.13 11.04 -47.40
CA VAL A 523 -0.07 12.05 -46.32
C VAL A 523 0.40 13.35 -46.94
N LEU A 524 -0.48 14.34 -47.00
CA LEU A 524 -0.19 15.63 -47.58
C LEU A 524 -0.09 16.67 -46.46
N LEU A 525 0.91 17.52 -46.54
CA LEU A 525 1.20 18.60 -45.56
C LEU A 525 0.87 19.93 -46.20
N ARG A 526 -0.21 20.59 -45.78
CA ARG A 526 -0.63 21.90 -46.21
C ARG A 526 -0.16 22.97 -45.21
N ASP A 527 0.25 24.13 -45.72
CA ASP A 527 0.70 25.28 -44.94
C ASP A 527 1.92 24.95 -44.04
N ALA A 528 2.68 23.90 -44.38
CA ALA A 528 3.85 23.48 -43.65
C ALA A 528 5.05 24.37 -43.93
N ALA A 529 5.78 24.76 -42.89
CA ALA A 529 7.02 25.51 -42.98
C ALA A 529 8.13 24.71 -43.72
N PRO A 530 9.10 25.35 -44.35
CA PRO A 530 10.21 24.65 -45.01
C PRO A 530 10.96 23.68 -44.08
N GLU A 531 11.16 24.06 -42.81
CA GLU A 531 11.79 23.20 -41.79
C GLU A 531 10.95 21.94 -41.49
N THR A 532 9.63 22.07 -41.48
CA THR A 532 8.68 20.96 -41.28
C THR A 532 8.73 20.00 -42.45
N LEU A 533 8.76 20.51 -43.68
CA LEU A 533 8.91 19.67 -44.86
C LEU A 533 10.26 18.96 -44.90
N ALA A 534 11.36 19.65 -44.59
CA ALA A 534 12.68 19.05 -44.50
C ALA A 534 12.76 17.96 -43.41
N ARG A 535 12.06 18.15 -42.28
CA ARG A 535 11.94 17.16 -41.22
C ARG A 535 11.18 15.93 -41.72
N ALA A 536 10.02 16.12 -42.35
CA ALA A 536 9.25 15.03 -42.93
C ALA A 536 10.04 14.22 -43.98
N GLU A 537 10.86 14.88 -44.78
CA GLU A 537 11.74 14.23 -45.76
C GLU A 537 12.84 13.42 -45.11
N ARG A 538 13.52 13.94 -44.07
CA ARG A 538 14.55 13.17 -43.33
C ARG A 538 14.01 11.86 -42.74
N TRP A 539 12.74 11.85 -42.31
CA TRP A 539 12.10 10.71 -41.67
C TRP A 539 11.08 9.99 -42.55
N ILE A 540 11.14 10.23 -43.87
CA ILE A 540 10.12 9.77 -44.81
C ILE A 540 9.87 8.26 -44.76
N GLU A 541 10.95 7.46 -44.70
CA GLU A 541 10.83 5.99 -44.65
C GLU A 541 10.18 5.51 -43.34
N ALA A 542 10.51 6.13 -42.20
CA ALA A 542 9.87 5.82 -40.93
C ALA A 542 8.39 6.21 -40.94
N ILE A 543 8.06 7.41 -41.45
CA ILE A 543 6.68 7.89 -41.56
C ILE A 543 5.88 6.97 -42.48
N ARG A 544 6.39 6.69 -43.69
CA ARG A 544 5.70 5.80 -44.66
C ARG A 544 5.40 4.43 -44.05
N ARG A 545 6.39 3.84 -43.41
CA ARG A 545 6.24 2.52 -42.78
C ARG A 545 5.27 2.54 -41.59
N MET A 546 5.45 3.46 -40.66
CA MET A 546 4.73 3.46 -39.39
C MET A 546 3.33 4.07 -39.50
N ALA A 547 3.11 5.05 -40.36
CA ALA A 547 1.80 5.62 -40.65
C ALA A 547 1.03 4.86 -41.78
N ARG A 548 1.66 3.88 -42.43
CA ARG A 548 1.14 3.21 -43.61
C ARG A 548 0.84 4.23 -44.72
N ALA A 549 1.79 5.13 -44.95
CA ALA A 549 1.66 6.14 -46.00
C ALA A 549 2.23 5.66 -47.35
N SER A 550 1.52 5.92 -48.44
CA SER A 550 2.02 5.68 -49.80
C SER A 550 3.06 6.73 -50.19
N GLU A 551 2.81 7.96 -49.80
CA GLU A 551 3.70 9.12 -50.01
C GLU A 551 3.54 10.12 -48.85
N VAL A 552 4.55 10.99 -48.69
CA VAL A 552 4.50 12.16 -47.78
C VAL A 552 5.04 13.34 -48.56
N ARG A 553 4.23 14.39 -48.75
CA ARG A 553 4.66 15.57 -49.52
C ARG A 553 3.86 16.82 -49.16
N ALA A 554 4.35 17.96 -49.58
CA ALA A 554 3.60 19.19 -49.52
C ALA A 554 2.33 19.15 -50.36
N LEU A 555 1.28 19.84 -49.92
CA LEU A 555 0.04 20.06 -50.67
C LEU A 555 0.03 21.51 -51.17
N ASP A 556 0.33 21.67 -52.45
CA ASP A 556 0.19 22.93 -53.16
C ASP A 556 -1.18 22.96 -53.86
N GLY A 557 -1.98 24.00 -53.57
CA GLY A 557 -3.25 24.21 -54.24
C GLY A 557 -4.50 23.72 -53.47
N ALA A 558 -5.52 23.30 -54.24
CA ALA A 558 -6.82 22.91 -53.68
C ALA A 558 -6.75 21.59 -52.93
N MET A 559 -7.51 21.49 -51.85
CA MET A 559 -7.63 20.26 -51.06
C MET A 559 -8.40 19.19 -51.89
N PRO A 560 -7.89 17.96 -51.96
CA PRO A 560 -8.63 16.86 -52.61
C PRO A 560 -9.98 16.63 -51.94
N ALA A 561 -11.01 16.41 -52.76
CA ALA A 561 -12.34 16.08 -52.26
C ALA A 561 -12.31 14.75 -51.47
N GLY A 562 -13.18 14.60 -50.47
CA GLY A 562 -13.25 13.39 -49.66
C GLY A 562 -12.00 13.16 -48.80
N SER A 563 -11.29 14.23 -48.41
CA SER A 563 -10.12 14.14 -47.55
C SER A 563 -10.48 14.33 -46.05
N ALA A 564 -9.82 13.58 -45.19
CA ALA A 564 -9.78 13.90 -43.76
C ALA A 564 -8.60 14.84 -43.47
N GLN A 565 -8.78 15.76 -42.52
CA GLN A 565 -7.76 16.75 -42.16
C GLN A 565 -7.60 16.84 -40.65
N ALA A 566 -6.38 17.13 -40.21
CA ALA A 566 -6.08 17.41 -38.82
C ALA A 566 -4.90 18.39 -38.72
N VAL A 567 -4.92 19.25 -37.73
CA VAL A 567 -3.86 20.25 -37.51
C VAL A 567 -2.73 19.64 -36.67
N LEU A 568 -1.50 19.87 -37.09
CA LEU A 568 -0.30 19.53 -36.34
C LEU A 568 0.63 20.76 -36.37
N ASP A 569 0.72 21.45 -35.25
CA ASP A 569 1.42 22.74 -35.12
C ASP A 569 0.91 23.74 -36.19
N GLU A 570 1.79 24.27 -37.05
CA GLU A 570 1.43 25.19 -38.14
C GLU A 570 0.86 24.48 -39.38
N ALA A 571 1.11 23.15 -39.50
CA ALA A 571 0.72 22.38 -40.69
C ALA A 571 -0.65 21.73 -40.54
N THR A 572 -1.38 21.65 -41.67
CA THR A 572 -2.57 20.82 -41.77
C THR A 572 -2.22 19.51 -42.46
N VAL A 573 -2.38 18.39 -41.74
CA VAL A 573 -2.20 17.03 -42.27
C VAL A 573 -3.47 16.64 -43.00
N VAL A 574 -3.36 16.33 -44.26
CA VAL A 574 -4.50 15.96 -45.15
C VAL A 574 -4.31 14.53 -45.63
N LEU A 575 -5.32 13.69 -45.39
CA LEU A 575 -5.38 12.31 -45.86
C LEU A 575 -6.52 12.17 -46.91
N PRO A 576 -6.22 12.11 -48.18
CA PRO A 576 -7.21 11.73 -49.20
C PRO A 576 -7.73 10.32 -48.93
N LEU A 577 -9.05 10.19 -48.78
CA LEU A 577 -9.71 8.93 -48.45
C LEU A 577 -10.47 8.33 -49.68
N GLU A 578 -10.59 9.09 -50.73
CA GLU A 578 -11.23 8.64 -51.98
C GLU A 578 -10.47 7.42 -52.54
N GLY A 579 -11.20 6.38 -52.89
CA GLY A 579 -10.62 5.11 -53.32
C GLY A 579 -10.10 4.18 -52.19
N LEU A 580 -10.01 4.66 -50.94
CA LEU A 580 -9.65 3.87 -49.77
C LEU A 580 -10.88 3.41 -48.99
N ILE A 581 -11.90 4.28 -48.90
CA ILE A 581 -13.17 4.03 -48.24
C ILE A 581 -14.30 4.70 -49.03
N ASP A 582 -15.56 4.28 -48.81
CA ASP A 582 -16.72 5.05 -49.22
C ASP A 582 -16.95 6.19 -48.22
N VAL A 583 -16.46 7.39 -48.56
CA VAL A 583 -16.53 8.57 -47.73
C VAL A 583 -17.96 8.96 -47.33
N ALA A 584 -18.92 8.81 -48.28
CA ALA A 584 -20.32 9.15 -48.01
C ALA A 584 -20.96 8.17 -47.03
N ALA A 585 -20.71 6.88 -47.22
CA ALA A 585 -21.18 5.84 -46.32
C ALA A 585 -20.57 6.00 -44.92
N GLU A 586 -19.25 6.31 -44.82
CA GLU A 586 -18.57 6.50 -43.56
C GLU A 586 -19.06 7.75 -42.80
N ARG A 587 -19.27 8.87 -43.51
CA ARG A 587 -19.88 10.07 -42.94
C ARG A 587 -21.27 9.78 -42.35
N LYS A 588 -22.09 9.01 -43.09
CA LYS A 588 -23.40 8.58 -42.59
C LYS A 588 -23.30 7.66 -41.38
N ARG A 589 -22.34 6.73 -41.38
CA ARG A 589 -22.07 5.84 -40.22
C ARG A 589 -21.68 6.64 -38.98
N LEU A 590 -20.70 7.54 -39.08
CA LEU A 590 -20.24 8.38 -37.97
C LEU A 590 -21.39 9.25 -37.44
N ALA A 591 -22.19 9.86 -38.30
CA ALA A 591 -23.36 10.64 -37.90
C ALA A 591 -24.36 9.78 -37.13
N GLY A 592 -24.66 8.57 -37.62
CA GLY A 592 -25.60 7.64 -36.97
C GLY A 592 -25.10 7.17 -35.58
N VAL A 593 -23.80 6.89 -35.43
CA VAL A 593 -23.22 6.50 -34.14
C VAL A 593 -23.22 7.68 -33.16
N ARG A 594 -22.88 8.91 -33.63
CA ARG A 594 -22.95 10.14 -32.82
C ARG A 594 -24.37 10.37 -32.31
N ASP A 595 -25.37 10.31 -33.20
CA ASP A 595 -26.77 10.55 -32.85
C ASP A 595 -27.28 9.51 -31.85
N LYS A 596 -26.85 8.25 -31.97
CA LYS A 596 -27.12 7.20 -30.98
C LYS A 596 -26.47 7.50 -29.62
N ALA A 597 -25.18 7.84 -29.59
CA ALA A 597 -24.47 8.18 -28.35
C ALA A 597 -25.11 9.40 -27.67
N THR A 598 -25.46 10.44 -28.44
CA THR A 598 -26.17 11.63 -27.95
C THR A 598 -27.54 11.27 -27.37
N GLY A 599 -28.31 10.42 -28.06
CA GLY A 599 -29.61 9.95 -27.60
C GLY A 599 -29.54 9.12 -26.29
N GLU A 600 -28.58 8.20 -26.19
CA GLU A 600 -28.37 7.42 -24.95
C GLU A 600 -27.89 8.32 -23.80
N GLY A 601 -26.97 9.24 -24.08
CA GLY A 601 -26.54 10.25 -23.09
C GLY A 601 -27.69 11.11 -22.58
N ALA A 602 -28.57 11.58 -23.48
CA ALA A 602 -29.77 12.37 -23.11
C ALA A 602 -30.73 11.58 -22.21
N LYS A 603 -30.96 10.28 -22.48
CA LYS A 603 -31.81 9.42 -21.63
C LYS A 603 -31.22 9.30 -20.22
N ILE A 604 -29.89 9.12 -20.09
CA ILE A 604 -29.22 9.03 -18.78
C ILE A 604 -29.25 10.37 -18.07
N ALA A 605 -29.03 11.47 -18.79
CA ALA A 605 -29.11 12.83 -18.22
C ALA A 605 -30.51 13.11 -17.65
N LEU A 606 -31.57 12.76 -18.36
CA LEU A 606 -32.94 12.87 -17.86
C LEU A 606 -33.18 12.02 -16.60
N LYS A 607 -32.63 10.81 -16.59
CA LYS A 607 -32.72 9.92 -15.42
C LYS A 607 -32.00 10.52 -14.19
N LEU A 608 -30.82 11.09 -14.39
CA LEU A 608 -30.04 11.75 -13.32
C LEU A 608 -30.65 13.10 -12.89
N ALA A 609 -31.42 13.78 -13.75
CA ALA A 609 -32.16 14.99 -13.40
C ALA A 609 -33.42 14.72 -12.57
N ASN A 610 -33.89 13.47 -12.51
CA ASN A 610 -35.03 13.07 -11.70
C ASN A 610 -34.61 12.94 -10.21
N ALA A 611 -35.03 13.88 -9.39
CA ALA A 611 -34.72 13.94 -7.97
C ALA A 611 -35.18 12.68 -7.19
N ASP A 612 -36.34 12.09 -7.57
CA ASP A 612 -36.85 10.87 -6.96
C ASP A 612 -35.95 9.66 -7.24
N PHE A 613 -35.39 9.59 -8.45
CA PHE A 613 -34.43 8.53 -8.78
C PHE A 613 -33.15 8.69 -7.98
N VAL A 614 -32.57 9.89 -7.95
CA VAL A 614 -31.29 10.16 -7.25
C VAL A 614 -31.40 9.93 -5.75
N SER A 615 -32.56 10.25 -5.15
CA SER A 615 -32.78 10.08 -3.70
C SER A 615 -33.05 8.63 -3.27
N ARG A 616 -33.62 7.79 -4.17
CA ARG A 616 -34.00 6.40 -3.85
C ARG A 616 -33.03 5.35 -4.35
N ALA A 617 -32.21 5.66 -5.36
CA ALA A 617 -31.22 4.73 -5.88
C ALA A 617 -30.02 4.62 -4.93
N LYS A 618 -29.36 3.45 -4.95
CA LYS A 618 -28.10 3.29 -4.22
C LYS A 618 -27.04 4.22 -4.80
N PRO A 619 -26.14 4.79 -3.95
CA PRO A 619 -25.11 5.73 -4.41
C PRO A 619 -24.26 5.17 -5.58
N GLU A 620 -23.93 3.88 -5.53
CA GLU A 620 -23.16 3.21 -6.59
C GLU A 620 -23.87 3.23 -7.95
N VAL A 621 -25.21 3.08 -7.95
CA VAL A 621 -26.02 3.11 -9.18
C VAL A 621 -26.11 4.52 -9.75
N VAL A 622 -26.13 5.53 -8.90
CA VAL A 622 -26.10 6.94 -9.34
C VAL A 622 -24.75 7.26 -9.95
N GLU A 623 -23.64 6.84 -9.32
CA GLU A 623 -22.30 7.06 -9.83
C GLU A 623 -22.04 6.30 -11.14
N GLU A 624 -22.45 5.05 -11.25
CA GLU A 624 -22.40 4.29 -12.51
C GLU A 624 -23.13 5.03 -13.67
N ASN A 625 -24.31 5.61 -13.39
CA ASN A 625 -25.02 6.39 -14.42
C ASN A 625 -24.29 7.70 -14.76
N ARG A 626 -23.58 8.34 -13.84
CA ARG A 626 -22.73 9.52 -14.11
C ARG A 626 -21.55 9.16 -14.99
N GLU A 627 -20.85 8.08 -14.68
CA GLU A 627 -19.73 7.58 -15.50
C GLU A 627 -20.19 7.22 -16.92
N ARG A 628 -21.33 6.54 -17.04
CA ARG A 628 -21.92 6.22 -18.35
C ARG A 628 -22.33 7.47 -19.14
N LEU A 629 -22.87 8.48 -18.46
CA LEU A 629 -23.21 9.76 -19.11
C LEU A 629 -21.94 10.44 -19.65
N ALA A 630 -20.90 10.53 -18.83
CA ALA A 630 -19.61 11.10 -19.22
C ALA A 630 -19.00 10.35 -20.42
N ALA A 631 -19.07 9.01 -20.42
CA ALA A 631 -18.59 8.18 -21.52
C ALA A 631 -19.33 8.46 -22.85
N PHE A 632 -20.69 8.53 -22.83
CA PHE A 632 -21.46 8.86 -24.02
C PHE A 632 -21.25 10.29 -24.53
N GLN A 633 -21.08 11.26 -23.63
CA GLN A 633 -20.73 12.63 -24.00
C GLN A 633 -19.35 12.72 -24.65
N ALA A 634 -18.35 12.02 -24.10
CA ALA A 634 -17.02 11.96 -24.68
C ALA A 634 -17.01 11.26 -26.04
N GLU A 635 -17.80 10.19 -26.20
CA GLU A 635 -17.96 9.49 -27.47
C GLU A 635 -18.62 10.39 -28.53
N ALA A 636 -19.70 11.06 -28.18
CA ALA A 636 -20.39 11.99 -29.08
C ALA A 636 -19.47 13.14 -29.54
N ALA A 637 -18.68 13.72 -28.62
CA ALA A 637 -17.72 14.77 -28.94
C ALA A 637 -16.61 14.29 -29.88
N ARG A 638 -16.07 13.09 -29.66
CA ARG A 638 -15.08 12.48 -30.57
C ARG A 638 -15.65 12.28 -31.97
N LEU A 639 -16.89 11.77 -32.10
CA LEU A 639 -17.55 11.55 -33.38
C LEU A 639 -17.88 12.85 -34.11
N GLU A 640 -18.23 13.90 -33.39
CA GLU A 640 -18.43 15.24 -33.94
C GLU A 640 -17.11 15.82 -34.49
N ALA A 641 -16.01 15.67 -33.74
CA ALA A 641 -14.69 16.07 -34.21
C ALA A 641 -14.26 15.27 -35.46
N ALA A 642 -14.53 13.94 -35.50
CA ALA A 642 -14.24 13.12 -36.65
C ALA A 642 -15.06 13.55 -37.87
N LEU A 643 -16.36 13.86 -37.73
CA LEU A 643 -17.22 14.39 -38.81
C LEU A 643 -16.73 15.74 -39.32
N ALA A 644 -16.26 16.62 -38.43
CA ALA A 644 -15.71 17.92 -38.81
C ALA A 644 -14.41 17.82 -39.61
N ARG A 645 -13.66 16.71 -39.45
CA ARG A 645 -12.43 16.44 -40.22
C ARG A 645 -12.67 16.04 -41.67
N ILE A 646 -13.85 15.52 -42.00
CA ILE A 646 -14.18 15.07 -43.35
C ILE A 646 -14.77 16.25 -44.16
N ARG A 647 -14.04 16.69 -45.15
CA ARG A 647 -14.51 17.74 -46.10
C ARG A 647 -14.77 17.21 -47.49
#